data_8e7aa16a1356743a3cbe0577badd1fc7
#
_entry.id   8e7aa16a1356743a3cbe0577badd1fc7
#
_cell.length_a   1.000
_cell.length_b   1.000
_cell.length_c   1.000
_cell.angle_alpha   90.00
_cell.angle_beta   90.00
_cell.angle_gamma   90.00
#
_symmetry.space_group_name_H-M   'P 1'
#
loop_
_entity.id
_entity.type
_entity.pdbx_description
1 polymer ?
#
loop_
_entity_poly.entity_id
_entity_poly.type
_entity_poly.pdbx_seq_one_letter_code
_entity_poly.pdbx_strand_id
1 'polypeptide(L)'
;MKLIKKEFIETNEGILKKTYLMLPLKKKSIKNGIERKSIFGIQYSKKQLKTQKKKSHNGLNIAFIVGCKDGRSERYSVLDICDILEKNNINTDRYYAPFHELTDKISDYDLIVIFRTAISIKYNPKLCSLLKLAKQKNIPLVYSVDDLIFDESIIDYYPNTETWTQEDRKNVLDSIFGYKFAIKLCDYAFITSNYLSEKISKLVPKTYMFPCLISEKQFKIAQKINSKHKRHKKYIDICYLCGTPSHNRDFPLAEKAVYNILKQYPQTRLVLVGPIEIDKKFKKEFGERIIHHKLMSYTDLLKFTAQMDINLAPLEAENPFTKSKAPTKITEASLLKVPSVASPIPSYCDCITNGETGFLANTEKEWFDALSKLVEDKNLREKIAENSYNFVIKNFYINNRASEIVNTYKNIIQEQKNKQIKNNEPSISPIFNIKQLNIAFLIPAPFPNSGGHRNIFRAISHLKQSGHKLSVYYTGSDIDEDLMKESVSNWFYDMSDVNFIKYKNHMSYHDIAIATYWTTAYEIKKFENQFRYIFYMTQDNEAMFNPMSSNYILAENSYRLGFNHICSGPWMHNFITKKFQVTSDYFQFPVDTSIYNTKQPRTKQNKNIIFFAKPEMPRRCYEIGIQALKIFHEKCPDIEIILFGSSQLDKNQLGFPCTIKGLLPSLKELANLYRNADFGLVFSTTNPSLVPYEMMSCGCPVGDLRLEDALTKYGNSEENIFLLDPLPENMASELVTIFQNPNLMHQKALNGKNFVKENFPNEKEMGEKFENIILNSITKGEK
;
A
#
# COMPACT_ATOMS: atom_id res chain seq x y z
N MET A 1 3.42 25.74 -40.47
CA MET A 1 2.96 24.60 -41.29
C MET A 1 2.62 23.46 -40.32
N LYS A 2 1.35 23.06 -40.21
CA LYS A 2 0.90 21.99 -39.31
C LYS A 2 1.12 20.66 -40.02
N LEU A 3 2.05 19.84 -39.56
CA LEU A 3 2.24 18.48 -40.07
C LEU A 3 1.19 17.57 -39.43
N ILE A 4 0.34 16.98 -40.25
CA ILE A 4 -0.69 16.03 -39.84
C ILE A 4 -0.17 14.64 -40.16
N LYS A 5 0.07 13.79 -39.17
CA LYS A 5 0.33 12.36 -39.36
C LYS A 5 -1.00 11.62 -39.31
N LYS A 6 -1.28 10.80 -40.29
CA LYS A 6 -2.44 9.90 -40.34
C LYS A 6 -1.92 8.48 -40.13
N GLU A 7 -2.40 7.82 -39.13
CA GLU A 7 -2.16 6.40 -38.90
C GLU A 7 -3.46 5.61 -39.10
N PHE A 8 -3.36 4.49 -39.79
CA PHE A 8 -4.45 3.54 -39.99
C PHE A 8 -4.17 2.32 -39.10
N ILE A 9 -5.09 1.98 -38.25
CA ILE A 9 -5.00 0.81 -37.39
C ILE A 9 -6.14 -0.14 -37.77
N GLU A 10 -5.79 -1.36 -38.19
CA GLU A 10 -6.78 -2.42 -38.39
C GLU A 10 -7.25 -2.95 -37.04
N THR A 11 -8.56 -3.00 -36.84
CA THR A 11 -9.23 -3.60 -35.69
C THR A 11 -10.25 -4.63 -36.19
N ASN A 12 -10.70 -5.51 -35.33
CA ASN A 12 -11.72 -6.51 -35.70
C ASN A 12 -13.07 -5.93 -36.17
N GLU A 13 -13.26 -4.61 -36.05
CA GLU A 13 -14.48 -3.90 -36.47
C GLU A 13 -14.24 -2.99 -37.69
N GLY A 14 -13.03 -3.00 -38.32
CA GLY A 14 -12.68 -2.20 -39.48
C GLY A 14 -11.48 -1.28 -39.26
N ILE A 15 -11.16 -0.49 -40.29
CA ILE A 15 -9.99 0.41 -40.27
C ILE A 15 -10.31 1.71 -39.54
N LEU A 16 -9.69 1.92 -38.40
CA LEU A 16 -9.82 3.15 -37.59
C LEU A 16 -8.75 4.18 -38.02
N LYS A 17 -9.19 5.31 -38.58
CA LYS A 17 -8.32 6.41 -38.99
C LYS A 17 -8.06 7.35 -37.82
N LYS A 18 -6.89 7.28 -37.18
CA LYS A 18 -6.45 8.28 -36.19
C LYS A 18 -5.65 9.39 -36.88
N THR A 19 -6.06 10.63 -36.66
CA THR A 19 -5.38 11.81 -37.16
C THR A 19 -4.71 12.55 -35.99
N TYR A 20 -3.39 12.66 -36.03
CA TYR A 20 -2.61 13.36 -35.03
C TYR A 20 -2.13 14.71 -35.55
N LEU A 21 -2.31 15.76 -34.75
CA LEU A 21 -1.69 17.05 -35.01
C LEU A 21 -0.26 16.98 -34.44
N MET A 22 0.76 16.85 -35.30
CA MET A 22 2.15 16.88 -34.88
C MET A 22 2.57 18.34 -34.64
N LEU A 23 2.76 18.70 -33.38
CA LEU A 23 3.55 19.87 -33.07
C LEU A 23 5.01 19.65 -33.52
N PRO A 24 5.74 20.71 -33.89
CA PRO A 24 7.10 20.59 -34.42
C PRO A 24 8.00 19.79 -33.48
N LEU A 25 8.55 18.69 -33.97
CA LEU A 25 9.46 17.83 -33.19
C LEU A 25 10.72 18.61 -32.85
N LYS A 26 10.86 18.93 -31.56
CA LYS A 26 12.15 19.38 -31.00
C LYS A 26 13.11 18.20 -31.08
N LYS A 27 14.09 18.24 -31.94
CA LYS A 27 15.17 17.26 -31.96
C LYS A 27 16.27 17.65 -31.02
N LYS A 28 16.66 16.72 -30.16
CA LYS A 28 17.83 16.81 -29.30
C LYS A 28 18.85 15.80 -29.83
N SER A 29 20.05 16.27 -30.17
CA SER A 29 21.16 15.39 -30.57
C SER A 29 22.41 15.70 -29.75
N ILE A 30 23.20 14.67 -29.45
CA ILE A 30 24.48 14.80 -28.75
C ILE A 30 25.55 14.27 -29.68
N LYS A 31 26.55 15.11 -30.03
CA LYS A 31 27.70 14.71 -30.82
C LYS A 31 28.96 15.35 -30.20
N ASN A 32 29.96 14.54 -29.90
CA ASN A 32 31.23 14.95 -29.26
C ASN A 32 31.02 15.77 -27.97
N GLY A 33 30.14 15.33 -27.05
CA GLY A 33 29.87 16.01 -25.78
C GLY A 33 29.10 17.34 -25.91
N ILE A 34 28.57 17.67 -27.09
CA ILE A 34 27.80 18.88 -27.31
C ILE A 34 26.32 18.53 -27.52
N GLU A 35 25.45 19.04 -26.67
CA GLU A 35 24.01 18.98 -26.84
C GLU A 35 23.54 20.03 -27.83
N ARG A 36 22.87 19.60 -28.90
CA ARG A 36 22.26 20.49 -29.89
C ARG A 36 20.75 20.29 -29.89
N LYS A 37 20.02 21.38 -29.77
CA LYS A 37 18.56 21.40 -29.86
C LYS A 37 18.16 22.08 -31.17
N SER A 38 17.28 21.45 -31.93
CA SER A 38 16.79 22.01 -33.19
C SER A 38 15.27 21.84 -33.31
N ILE A 39 14.62 22.77 -33.99
CA ILE A 39 13.24 22.70 -34.42
C ILE A 39 13.26 22.80 -35.93
N PHE A 40 12.61 21.88 -36.66
CA PHE A 40 12.63 21.83 -38.14
C PHE A 40 14.03 21.83 -38.77
N GLY A 41 15.01 21.21 -38.08
CA GLY A 41 16.39 21.18 -38.60
C GLY A 41 17.19 22.46 -38.29
N ILE A 42 16.60 23.54 -37.81
CA ILE A 42 17.28 24.77 -37.41
C ILE A 42 17.78 24.65 -35.97
N GLN A 43 19.08 24.76 -35.78
CA GLN A 43 19.70 24.71 -34.46
C GLN A 43 19.39 26.01 -33.70
N TYR A 44 18.66 25.91 -32.55
CA TYR A 44 18.33 27.06 -31.69
C TYR A 44 19.11 27.09 -30.37
N SER A 45 19.75 25.99 -29.98
CA SER A 45 20.66 25.99 -28.86
C SER A 45 21.83 25.03 -29.05
N LYS A 46 23.00 25.42 -28.55
CA LYS A 46 24.21 24.62 -28.47
C LYS A 46 24.69 24.70 -27.02
N LYS A 47 24.64 23.62 -26.29
CA LYS A 47 25.13 23.54 -24.92
C LYS A 47 26.18 22.44 -24.83
N GLN A 48 27.37 22.82 -24.36
CA GLN A 48 28.39 21.83 -24.07
C GLN A 48 27.95 21.07 -22.80
N LEU A 49 27.74 19.78 -22.95
CA LEU A 49 27.51 18.93 -21.79
C LEU A 49 28.80 18.90 -20.98
N LYS A 50 28.70 19.15 -19.66
CA LYS A 50 29.81 18.83 -18.76
C LYS A 50 30.14 17.36 -18.99
N THR A 51 31.36 17.08 -19.45
CA THR A 51 31.89 15.71 -19.48
C THR A 51 31.72 15.13 -18.09
N GLN A 52 31.09 13.95 -17.98
CA GLN A 52 31.15 13.20 -16.73
C GLN A 52 32.63 13.12 -16.36
N LYS A 53 32.98 13.61 -15.16
CA LYS A 53 34.32 13.41 -14.62
C LYS A 53 34.59 11.89 -14.69
N LYS A 54 35.70 11.49 -15.30
CA LYS A 54 36.19 10.11 -15.20
C LYS A 54 36.25 9.79 -13.71
N LYS A 55 35.55 8.75 -13.28
CA LYS A 55 35.62 8.25 -11.90
C LYS A 55 37.10 7.95 -11.59
N SER A 56 37.57 8.40 -10.44
CA SER A 56 38.90 8.01 -9.99
C SER A 56 38.89 6.50 -9.75
N HIS A 57 39.81 5.74 -10.32
CA HIS A 57 39.87 4.28 -10.15
C HIS A 57 40.14 3.83 -8.70
N ASN A 58 40.45 4.75 -7.79
CA ASN A 58 40.84 4.49 -6.38
C ASN A 58 39.87 5.07 -5.33
N GLY A 59 38.66 5.52 -5.68
CA GLY A 59 37.68 6.10 -4.75
C GLY A 59 36.52 5.17 -4.43
N LEU A 60 35.90 5.32 -3.24
CA LEU A 60 34.65 4.67 -2.89
C LEU A 60 33.52 5.13 -3.83
N ASN A 61 32.63 4.20 -4.18
CA ASN A 61 31.51 4.43 -5.07
C ASN A 61 30.18 4.20 -4.33
N ILE A 62 29.27 5.18 -4.37
CA ILE A 62 27.96 5.10 -3.70
C ILE A 62 26.84 5.33 -4.71
N ALA A 63 25.88 4.40 -4.73
CA ALA A 63 24.65 4.55 -5.51
C ALA A 63 23.53 5.13 -4.65
N PHE A 64 22.77 6.09 -5.19
CA PHE A 64 21.53 6.60 -4.63
C PHE A 64 20.35 6.18 -5.50
N ILE A 65 19.43 5.42 -4.95
CA ILE A 65 18.15 5.03 -5.55
C ILE A 65 17.10 6.02 -5.07
N VAL A 66 16.56 6.84 -5.97
CA VAL A 66 15.75 8.01 -5.63
C VAL A 66 14.30 7.80 -6.06
N GLY A 67 13.39 7.67 -5.10
CA GLY A 67 11.97 7.46 -5.34
C GLY A 67 11.15 8.73 -5.61
N CYS A 68 11.67 9.91 -5.21
CA CYS A 68 11.03 11.20 -5.50
C CYS A 68 12.02 12.15 -6.16
N LYS A 69 11.68 12.61 -7.37
CA LYS A 69 12.52 13.49 -8.19
C LYS A 69 12.02 14.93 -8.13
N ASP A 70 12.97 15.88 -8.23
CA ASP A 70 12.71 17.33 -8.33
C ASP A 70 12.02 17.95 -7.09
N GLY A 71 12.04 17.25 -5.94
CA GLY A 71 11.49 17.73 -4.66
C GLY A 71 12.51 18.45 -3.77
N ARG A 72 12.00 19.20 -2.77
CA ARG A 72 12.87 19.77 -1.71
C ARG A 72 13.58 18.68 -0.92
N SER A 73 12.89 17.59 -0.63
CA SER A 73 13.41 16.43 0.08
C SER A 73 14.61 15.81 -0.64
N GLU A 74 14.52 15.62 -1.96
CA GLU A 74 15.65 15.12 -2.76
C GLU A 74 16.88 16.02 -2.61
N ARG A 75 16.71 17.34 -2.62
CA ARG A 75 17.81 18.26 -2.48
C ARG A 75 18.55 18.04 -1.16
N TYR A 76 17.85 18.04 -0.03
CA TYR A 76 18.48 17.93 1.29
C TYR A 76 19.08 16.54 1.54
N SER A 77 18.37 15.49 1.16
CA SER A 77 18.74 14.11 1.52
C SER A 77 19.62 13.41 0.49
N VAL A 78 19.70 13.94 -0.74
CA VAL A 78 20.47 13.32 -1.83
C VAL A 78 21.47 14.29 -2.44
N LEU A 79 20.99 15.41 -3.04
CA LEU A 79 21.86 16.26 -3.87
C LEU A 79 22.96 16.96 -3.05
N ASP A 80 22.59 17.56 -1.92
CA ASP A 80 23.53 18.27 -1.06
C ASP A 80 24.50 17.29 -0.38
N ILE A 81 24.06 16.04 -0.09
CA ILE A 81 24.94 14.96 0.43
C ILE A 81 25.92 14.48 -0.66
N CYS A 82 25.44 14.24 -1.88
CA CYS A 82 26.31 13.88 -3.01
C CYS A 82 27.40 14.94 -3.22
N ASP A 83 27.06 16.23 -3.17
CA ASP A 83 28.04 17.33 -3.31
C ASP A 83 29.14 17.28 -2.23
N ILE A 84 28.81 16.91 -0.99
CA ILE A 84 29.81 16.75 0.10
C ILE A 84 30.67 15.50 -0.14
N LEU A 85 30.06 14.37 -0.49
CA LEU A 85 30.79 13.13 -0.74
C LEU A 85 31.78 13.28 -1.91
N GLU A 86 31.34 13.91 -3.02
CA GLU A 86 32.17 14.17 -4.19
C GLU A 86 33.37 15.12 -3.91
N LYS A 87 33.14 16.13 -3.07
CA LYS A 87 34.22 17.03 -2.59
C LYS A 87 35.27 16.30 -1.75
N ASN A 88 34.90 15.14 -1.16
CA ASN A 88 35.79 14.32 -0.34
C ASN A 88 36.24 13.04 -1.06
N ASN A 89 36.28 13.07 -2.41
CA ASN A 89 36.77 11.99 -3.27
C ASN A 89 35.98 10.68 -3.16
N ILE A 90 34.66 10.76 -2.83
CA ILE A 90 33.73 9.63 -2.88
C ILE A 90 32.83 9.85 -4.11
N ASN A 91 32.82 8.89 -5.02
CA ASN A 91 32.01 8.98 -6.23
C ASN A 91 30.53 8.69 -5.92
N THR A 92 29.60 9.43 -6.53
CA THR A 92 28.17 9.21 -6.36
C THR A 92 27.47 9.07 -7.71
N ASP A 93 26.53 8.10 -7.80
CA ASP A 93 25.59 7.96 -8.92
C ASP A 93 24.17 8.00 -8.40
N ARG A 94 23.23 8.51 -9.21
CA ARG A 94 21.82 8.63 -8.85
C ARG A 94 20.96 7.92 -9.88
N TYR A 95 20.08 7.05 -9.39
CA TYR A 95 19.16 6.25 -10.18
C TYR A 95 17.72 6.61 -9.85
N TYR A 96 16.93 6.82 -10.87
CA TYR A 96 15.50 7.13 -10.79
C TYR A 96 14.70 6.01 -11.46
N ALA A 97 13.46 5.80 -11.03
CA ALA A 97 12.62 4.79 -11.67
C ALA A 97 12.58 4.97 -13.21
N PRO A 98 12.68 3.91 -13.98
CA PRO A 98 12.52 2.49 -13.65
C PRO A 98 13.81 1.70 -13.26
N PHE A 99 14.91 2.30 -12.88
CA PHE A 99 16.15 1.73 -12.31
C PHE A 99 16.90 0.71 -13.20
N HIS A 100 16.60 0.58 -14.47
CA HIS A 100 17.22 -0.43 -15.37
C HIS A 100 18.75 -0.31 -15.48
N GLU A 101 19.28 0.93 -15.41
CA GLU A 101 20.71 1.18 -15.52
C GLU A 101 21.52 0.69 -14.32
N LEU A 102 20.88 0.38 -13.19
CA LEU A 102 21.52 -0.12 -11.98
C LEU A 102 21.86 -1.61 -12.08
N THR A 103 21.09 -2.39 -12.84
CA THR A 103 21.18 -3.85 -12.89
C THR A 103 22.60 -4.35 -13.22
N ASP A 104 23.22 -3.76 -14.24
CA ASP A 104 24.54 -4.18 -14.72
C ASP A 104 25.70 -3.61 -13.91
N LYS A 105 25.42 -2.61 -13.07
CA LYS A 105 26.43 -1.84 -12.31
C LYS A 105 26.43 -2.06 -10.82
N ILE A 106 25.53 -2.90 -10.30
CA ILE A 106 25.36 -3.07 -8.85
C ILE A 106 26.64 -3.46 -8.13
N SER A 107 27.50 -4.24 -8.78
CA SER A 107 28.80 -4.71 -8.24
C SER A 107 29.87 -3.60 -8.17
N ASP A 108 29.64 -2.46 -8.80
CA ASP A 108 30.60 -1.36 -8.85
C ASP A 108 30.51 -0.45 -7.61
N TYR A 109 29.54 -0.71 -6.72
CA TYR A 109 29.27 0.14 -5.56
C TYR A 109 29.71 -0.48 -4.26
N ASP A 110 30.27 0.36 -3.38
CA ASP A 110 30.64 0.00 -2.01
C ASP A 110 29.49 0.18 -1.03
N LEU A 111 28.45 0.95 -1.40
CA LEU A 111 27.25 1.22 -0.59
C LEU A 111 26.10 1.70 -1.47
N ILE A 112 24.87 1.31 -1.11
CA ILE A 112 23.64 1.74 -1.80
C ILE A 112 22.74 2.46 -0.79
N VAL A 113 22.34 3.68 -1.12
CA VAL A 113 21.36 4.48 -0.36
C VAL A 113 20.03 4.49 -1.10
N ILE A 114 18.97 4.15 -0.42
CA ILE A 114 17.61 4.10 -0.95
C ILE A 114 16.81 5.25 -0.32
N PHE A 115 16.47 6.25 -1.12
CA PHE A 115 15.73 7.42 -0.64
C PHE A 115 14.28 7.39 -1.10
N ARG A 116 13.33 7.37 -0.14
CA ARG A 116 11.88 7.43 -0.38
C ARG A 116 11.41 6.52 -1.54
N THR A 117 11.91 5.30 -1.62
CA THR A 117 11.53 4.34 -2.66
C THR A 117 10.71 3.21 -2.06
N ALA A 118 9.45 3.09 -2.49
CA ALA A 118 8.58 1.98 -2.10
C ALA A 118 8.88 0.74 -2.95
N ILE A 119 8.79 -0.43 -2.34
CA ILE A 119 8.92 -1.74 -2.99
C ILE A 119 7.72 -2.60 -2.61
N SER A 120 6.85 -2.88 -3.56
CA SER A 120 5.71 -3.78 -3.42
C SER A 120 5.43 -4.48 -4.74
N ILE A 121 4.45 -5.35 -4.77
CA ILE A 121 3.99 -5.98 -6.03
C ILE A 121 3.60 -4.93 -7.07
N LYS A 122 3.07 -3.80 -6.64
CA LYS A 122 2.66 -2.67 -7.49
C LYS A 122 3.80 -1.69 -7.77
N TYR A 123 4.69 -1.46 -6.79
CA TYR A 123 5.74 -0.44 -6.84
C TYR A 123 7.13 -1.07 -6.88
N ASN A 124 7.83 -0.91 -8.00
CA ASN A 124 9.24 -1.31 -8.18
C ASN A 124 9.57 -2.78 -7.77
N PRO A 125 8.78 -3.80 -8.15
CA PRO A 125 8.97 -5.16 -7.65
C PRO A 125 10.35 -5.74 -7.99
N LYS A 126 10.91 -5.40 -9.16
CA LYS A 126 12.26 -5.86 -9.60
C LYS A 126 13.39 -5.29 -8.75
N LEU A 127 13.17 -4.17 -8.06
CA LEU A 127 14.20 -3.57 -7.20
C LEU A 127 14.52 -4.48 -6.00
N CYS A 128 13.55 -5.25 -5.50
CA CYS A 128 13.77 -6.21 -4.42
C CYS A 128 14.90 -7.21 -4.77
N SER A 129 14.81 -7.84 -5.93
CA SER A 129 15.83 -8.79 -6.39
C SER A 129 17.21 -8.13 -6.58
N LEU A 130 17.26 -6.87 -7.03
CA LEU A 130 18.50 -6.11 -7.14
C LEU A 130 19.13 -5.84 -5.77
N LEU A 131 18.35 -5.46 -4.78
CA LEU A 131 18.84 -5.21 -3.43
C LEU A 131 19.32 -6.50 -2.74
N LYS A 132 18.66 -7.63 -2.99
CA LYS A 132 19.15 -8.94 -2.54
C LYS A 132 20.48 -9.31 -3.18
N LEU A 133 20.65 -9.06 -4.47
CA LEU A 133 21.92 -9.26 -5.15
C LEU A 133 23.02 -8.39 -4.52
N ALA A 134 22.72 -7.14 -4.16
CA ALA A 134 23.64 -6.28 -3.42
C ALA A 134 24.04 -6.90 -2.08
N LYS A 135 23.09 -7.41 -1.31
CA LYS A 135 23.34 -8.11 -0.04
C LYS A 135 24.20 -9.38 -0.22
N GLN A 136 23.91 -10.21 -1.22
CA GLN A 136 24.72 -11.39 -1.56
C GLN A 136 26.17 -11.02 -1.90
N LYS A 137 26.38 -9.83 -2.45
CA LYS A 137 27.71 -9.25 -2.71
C LYS A 137 28.28 -8.47 -1.52
N ASN A 138 27.62 -8.54 -0.36
CA ASN A 138 27.99 -7.84 0.86
C ASN A 138 28.06 -6.31 0.73
N ILE A 139 27.27 -5.72 -0.16
CA ILE A 139 27.14 -4.27 -0.29
C ILE A 139 26.11 -3.79 0.74
N PRO A 140 26.47 -2.91 1.69
CA PRO A 140 25.53 -2.43 2.69
C PRO A 140 24.43 -1.58 2.07
N LEU A 141 23.22 -1.76 2.59
CA LEU A 141 22.02 -1.04 2.19
C LEU A 141 21.61 -0.06 3.28
N VAL A 142 21.39 1.20 2.89
CA VAL A 142 20.93 2.27 3.78
C VAL A 142 19.60 2.82 3.29
N TYR A 143 18.59 2.88 4.13
CA TYR A 143 17.34 3.58 3.80
C TYR A 143 17.38 5.02 4.31
N SER A 144 17.06 5.98 3.46
CA SER A 144 17.01 7.40 3.84
C SER A 144 15.58 7.92 3.75
N VAL A 145 15.09 8.52 4.84
CA VAL A 145 13.72 9.04 4.93
C VAL A 145 13.65 10.29 5.80
N ASP A 146 12.84 11.25 5.38
CA ASP A 146 12.66 12.55 6.04
C ASP A 146 11.22 12.81 6.54
N ASP A 147 10.27 11.90 6.24
CA ASP A 147 8.88 11.95 6.70
C ASP A 147 8.40 10.56 7.16
N LEU A 148 7.39 10.50 8.02
CA LEU A 148 6.76 9.26 8.46
C LEU A 148 5.81 8.72 7.37
N ILE A 149 6.38 8.11 6.31
CA ILE A 149 5.64 7.59 5.16
C ILE A 149 5.44 6.06 5.18
N PHE A 150 5.93 5.39 6.22
CA PHE A 150 6.00 3.93 6.36
C PHE A 150 5.20 3.37 7.55
N ASP A 151 4.40 4.21 8.22
CA ASP A 151 3.59 3.83 9.39
C ASP A 151 2.11 4.02 9.07
N GLU A 152 1.30 3.00 9.28
CA GLU A 152 -0.13 3.02 8.98
C GLU A 152 -0.91 4.05 9.83
N SER A 153 -0.36 4.45 10.98
CA SER A 153 -1.00 5.45 11.86
C SER A 153 -1.22 6.81 11.21
N ILE A 154 -0.54 7.08 10.08
CA ILE A 154 -0.69 8.36 9.36
C ILE A 154 -1.90 8.40 8.44
N ILE A 155 -2.56 7.26 8.17
CA ILE A 155 -3.57 7.18 7.11
C ILE A 155 -4.77 8.12 7.35
N ASP A 156 -5.19 8.23 8.60
CA ASP A 156 -6.34 9.06 8.97
C ASP A 156 -5.99 10.57 9.07
N TYR A 157 -4.69 10.89 8.96
CA TYR A 157 -4.17 12.26 8.97
C TYR A 157 -3.86 12.81 7.57
N TYR A 158 -4.07 12.00 6.51
CA TYR A 158 -3.97 12.52 5.15
C TYR A 158 -5.07 13.53 4.87
N PRO A 159 -4.80 14.57 4.05
CA PRO A 159 -5.84 15.53 3.67
C PRO A 159 -6.92 14.86 2.82
N ASN A 160 -8.17 15.25 3.04
CA ASN A 160 -9.36 14.83 2.28
C ASN A 160 -9.65 13.31 2.34
N THR A 161 -9.31 12.64 3.44
CA THR A 161 -9.59 11.20 3.63
C THR A 161 -11.09 10.89 3.58
N GLU A 162 -11.94 11.85 3.91
CA GLU A 162 -13.40 11.74 3.81
C GLU A 162 -13.92 11.63 2.37
N THR A 163 -13.13 12.06 1.38
CA THR A 163 -13.48 11.96 -0.05
C THR A 163 -12.84 10.76 -0.74
N TRP A 164 -12.01 9.99 -0.01
CA TRP A 164 -11.30 8.87 -0.59
C TRP A 164 -12.23 7.70 -0.91
N THR A 165 -12.02 7.11 -2.09
CA THR A 165 -12.56 5.81 -2.42
C THR A 165 -11.81 4.71 -1.65
N GLN A 166 -12.38 3.51 -1.59
CA GLN A 166 -11.67 2.34 -1.03
C GLN A 166 -10.37 2.05 -1.78
N GLU A 167 -10.36 2.28 -3.09
CA GLU A 167 -9.18 2.10 -3.91
C GLU A 167 -8.10 3.13 -3.59
N ASP A 168 -8.46 4.37 -3.31
CA ASP A 168 -7.51 5.40 -2.85
C ASP A 168 -6.87 5.00 -1.52
N ARG A 169 -7.68 4.57 -0.52
CA ARG A 169 -7.18 4.09 0.77
C ARG A 169 -6.27 2.88 0.61
N LYS A 170 -6.64 1.92 -0.24
CA LYS A 170 -5.83 0.74 -0.54
C LYS A 170 -4.51 1.12 -1.21
N ASN A 171 -4.52 2.04 -2.17
CA ASN A 171 -3.32 2.51 -2.85
C ASN A 171 -2.34 3.19 -1.89
N VAL A 172 -2.85 3.97 -0.94
CA VAL A 172 -2.01 4.61 0.10
C VAL A 172 -1.43 3.55 1.05
N LEU A 173 -2.23 2.60 1.51
CA LEU A 173 -1.75 1.49 2.36
C LEU A 173 -0.68 0.65 1.65
N ASP A 174 -0.87 0.33 0.37
CA ASP A 174 0.09 -0.41 -0.45
C ASP A 174 1.42 0.36 -0.61
N SER A 175 1.33 1.69 -0.70
CA SER A 175 2.51 2.56 -0.71
C SER A 175 3.23 2.57 0.65
N ILE A 176 2.49 2.73 1.77
CA ILE A 176 3.02 2.67 3.14
C ILE A 176 3.72 1.32 3.38
N PHE A 177 3.05 0.22 3.02
CA PHE A 177 3.62 -1.12 3.06
C PHE A 177 4.92 -1.22 2.24
N GLY A 178 4.92 -0.68 1.01
CA GLY A 178 6.08 -0.70 0.15
C GLY A 178 7.28 0.06 0.72
N TYR A 179 7.08 1.17 1.41
CA TYR A 179 8.13 1.88 2.14
C TYR A 179 8.63 1.06 3.34
N LYS A 180 7.73 0.52 4.15
CA LYS A 180 8.06 -0.31 5.32
C LYS A 180 8.86 -1.54 4.92
N PHE A 181 8.48 -2.21 3.82
CA PHE A 181 9.21 -3.34 3.26
C PHE A 181 10.61 -2.95 2.79
N ALA A 182 10.75 -1.84 2.04
CA ALA A 182 12.06 -1.35 1.59
C ALA A 182 13.00 -1.03 2.77
N ILE A 183 12.45 -0.47 3.85
CA ILE A 183 13.21 -0.19 5.09
C ILE A 183 13.72 -1.50 5.71
N LYS A 184 12.88 -2.52 5.84
CA LYS A 184 13.25 -3.83 6.40
C LYS A 184 14.35 -4.56 5.60
N LEU A 185 14.48 -4.27 4.31
CA LEU A 185 15.56 -4.81 3.48
C LEU A 185 16.93 -4.18 3.78
N CYS A 186 16.97 -3.05 4.48
CA CYS A 186 18.19 -2.29 4.71
C CYS A 186 18.88 -2.68 6.02
N ASP A 187 20.20 -2.47 6.05
CA ASP A 187 21.04 -2.73 7.22
C ASP A 187 21.12 -1.52 8.14
N TYR A 188 20.91 -0.34 7.56
CA TYR A 188 21.01 0.97 8.22
C TYR A 188 19.90 1.91 7.76
N ALA A 189 19.59 2.94 8.56
CA ALA A 189 18.75 4.04 8.11
C ALA A 189 19.33 5.41 8.43
N PHE A 190 19.18 6.36 7.50
CA PHE A 190 19.40 7.79 7.69
C PHE A 190 18.06 8.48 7.92
N ILE A 191 17.98 9.23 9.00
CA ILE A 191 16.75 9.85 9.50
C ILE A 191 16.97 11.32 9.83
N THR A 192 15.89 12.11 9.81
CA THR A 192 15.98 13.56 9.96
C THR A 192 15.53 14.09 11.33
N SER A 193 14.92 13.25 12.17
CA SER A 193 14.41 13.64 13.48
C SER A 193 14.44 12.50 14.50
N ASN A 194 14.47 12.81 15.80
CA ASN A 194 14.41 11.85 16.88
C ASN A 194 13.11 11.05 16.85
N TYR A 195 11.99 11.68 16.47
CA TYR A 195 10.70 11.00 16.34
C TYR A 195 10.73 9.89 15.27
N LEU A 196 11.36 10.16 14.10
CA LEU A 196 11.57 9.12 13.09
C LEU A 196 12.50 8.01 13.59
N SER A 197 13.53 8.35 14.41
CA SER A 197 14.42 7.36 14.99
C SER A 197 13.67 6.34 15.84
N GLU A 198 12.77 6.79 16.69
CA GLU A 198 11.95 5.92 17.54
C GLU A 198 11.09 4.94 16.72
N LYS A 199 10.51 5.44 15.61
CA LYS A 199 9.65 4.63 14.73
C LYS A 199 10.44 3.62 13.90
N ILE A 200 11.55 4.03 13.31
CA ILE A 200 12.31 3.21 12.34
C ILE A 200 13.28 2.24 13.02
N SER A 201 13.73 2.50 14.25
CA SER A 201 14.62 1.60 15.00
C SER A 201 14.03 0.20 15.26
N LYS A 202 12.70 0.09 15.17
CA LYS A 202 11.98 -1.21 15.23
C LYS A 202 12.05 -2.00 13.91
N LEU A 203 12.50 -1.39 12.83
CA LEU A 203 12.51 -1.97 11.49
C LEU A 203 13.92 -2.25 10.95
N VAL A 204 14.92 -1.48 11.42
CA VAL A 204 16.33 -1.64 11.00
C VAL A 204 17.26 -1.72 12.20
N PRO A 205 18.39 -2.45 12.09
CA PRO A 205 19.31 -2.66 13.21
C PRO A 205 20.00 -1.40 13.73
N LYS A 206 20.28 -0.42 12.84
CA LYS A 206 21.07 0.77 13.21
C LYS A 206 20.62 2.01 12.45
N THR A 207 20.48 3.11 13.17
CA THR A 207 20.07 4.42 12.61
C THR A 207 21.14 5.47 12.81
N TYR A 208 21.20 6.45 11.88
CA TYR A 208 22.06 7.61 11.97
C TYR A 208 21.25 8.88 11.72
N MET A 209 21.51 9.92 12.53
CA MET A 209 20.82 11.19 12.43
C MET A 209 21.47 12.08 11.37
N PHE A 210 20.74 12.33 10.28
CA PHE A 210 21.09 13.27 9.22
C PHE A 210 19.96 14.28 9.05
N PRO A 211 19.91 15.37 9.83
CA PRO A 211 18.89 16.41 9.69
C PRO A 211 18.98 17.07 8.30
N CYS A 212 17.90 17.71 7.86
CA CYS A 212 17.92 18.51 6.64
C CYS A 212 18.86 19.70 6.81
N LEU A 213 20.05 19.62 6.20
CA LEU A 213 21.12 20.59 6.36
C LEU A 213 21.03 21.73 5.34
N ILE A 214 21.56 22.88 5.70
CA ILE A 214 21.73 24.05 4.83
C ILE A 214 22.97 23.84 3.96
N SER A 215 22.76 23.75 2.64
CA SER A 215 23.86 23.58 1.69
C SER A 215 24.75 24.83 1.57
N GLU A 216 25.96 24.62 1.10
CA GLU A 216 26.88 25.72 0.81
C GLU A 216 26.28 26.74 -0.20
N LYS A 217 25.50 26.24 -1.17
CA LYS A 217 24.83 27.10 -2.15
C LYS A 217 23.74 27.96 -1.49
N GLN A 218 22.92 27.37 -0.60
CA GLN A 218 21.93 28.13 0.17
C GLN A 218 22.58 29.19 1.04
N PHE A 219 23.65 28.81 1.75
CA PHE A 219 24.39 29.70 2.62
C PHE A 219 24.97 30.89 1.83
N LYS A 220 25.64 30.67 0.69
CA LYS A 220 26.17 31.74 -0.16
C LYS A 220 25.09 32.68 -0.71
N ILE A 221 23.91 32.11 -1.05
CA ILE A 221 22.79 32.96 -1.48
C ILE A 221 22.30 33.82 -0.32
N ALA A 222 22.10 33.23 0.86
CA ALA A 222 21.65 33.96 2.04
C ALA A 222 22.63 35.05 2.48
N GLN A 223 23.93 34.76 2.51
CA GLN A 223 24.96 35.78 2.78
C GLN A 223 24.86 36.99 1.83
N LYS A 224 24.67 36.71 0.52
CA LYS A 224 24.53 37.76 -0.51
C LYS A 224 23.26 38.58 -0.35
N ILE A 225 22.20 37.98 0.18
CA ILE A 225 20.94 38.64 0.49
C ILE A 225 21.14 39.49 1.76
N ASN A 226 21.63 38.89 2.83
CA ASN A 226 21.79 39.55 4.13
C ASN A 226 22.75 40.77 4.07
N SER A 227 23.80 40.72 3.21
CA SER A 227 24.73 41.85 3.03
C SER A 227 24.14 43.07 2.31
N LYS A 228 23.06 42.90 1.56
CA LYS A 228 22.41 43.98 0.77
C LYS A 228 21.14 44.53 1.41
N HIS A 229 20.67 43.93 2.49
CA HIS A 229 19.33 44.17 2.99
C HIS A 229 19.33 45.19 4.14
N LYS A 230 18.76 46.38 3.88
CA LYS A 230 18.37 47.35 4.91
C LYS A 230 16.83 47.34 5.01
N ARG A 231 16.34 46.83 6.12
CA ARG A 231 14.87 46.74 6.39
C ARG A 231 14.34 48.12 6.86
N HIS A 232 14.04 49.00 5.92
CA HIS A 232 13.29 50.23 6.22
C HIS A 232 11.90 50.07 5.59
N LYS A 233 10.92 49.72 6.41
CA LYS A 233 9.53 49.49 5.96
C LYS A 233 8.54 50.24 6.82
N LYS A 234 7.42 50.62 6.19
CA LYS A 234 6.22 51.17 6.86
C LYS A 234 5.49 50.12 7.71
N TYR A 235 5.53 48.87 7.29
CA TYR A 235 4.77 47.75 7.90
C TYR A 235 5.71 46.68 8.42
N ILE A 236 5.24 45.96 9.47
CA ILE A 236 5.81 44.71 9.97
C ILE A 236 5.12 43.57 9.22
N ASP A 237 5.87 42.80 8.42
CA ASP A 237 5.37 41.73 7.58
C ASP A 237 5.46 40.39 8.30
N ILE A 238 4.30 39.81 8.62
CA ILE A 238 4.17 38.47 9.19
C ILE A 238 3.88 37.52 8.03
N CYS A 239 4.79 36.54 7.77
CA CYS A 239 4.62 35.67 6.62
C CYS A 239 4.26 34.24 6.99
N TYR A 240 3.45 33.60 6.15
CA TYR A 240 3.23 32.14 6.13
C TYR A 240 3.51 31.60 4.73
N LEU A 241 4.43 30.63 4.67
CA LEU A 241 4.92 30.07 3.40
C LEU A 241 4.40 28.63 3.25
N CYS A 242 3.58 28.38 2.23
CA CYS A 242 2.95 27.10 1.94
C CYS A 242 3.37 26.57 0.58
N GLY A 243 3.89 25.36 0.53
CA GLY A 243 4.32 24.73 -0.73
C GLY A 243 3.25 23.86 -1.39
N THR A 244 2.29 23.35 -0.63
CA THR A 244 1.27 22.40 -1.11
C THR A 244 -0.06 22.62 -0.38
N PRO A 245 -1.22 22.27 -0.99
CA PRO A 245 -2.55 22.39 -0.35
C PRO A 245 -2.69 21.57 0.94
N SER A 246 -1.84 20.57 1.17
CA SER A 246 -1.87 19.76 2.41
C SER A 246 -1.65 20.58 3.70
N HIS A 247 -1.15 21.81 3.58
CA HIS A 247 -0.93 22.74 4.70
C HIS A 247 -2.15 23.65 5.00
N ASN A 248 -3.30 23.46 4.35
CA ASN A 248 -4.51 24.23 4.64
C ASN A 248 -5.05 24.00 6.06
N ARG A 249 -4.71 22.88 6.70
CA ARG A 249 -5.05 22.60 8.11
C ARG A 249 -4.11 23.28 9.11
N ASP A 250 -2.92 23.67 8.69
CA ASP A 250 -1.89 24.21 9.58
C ASP A 250 -2.12 25.68 9.91
N PHE A 251 -2.45 26.51 8.91
CA PHE A 251 -2.62 27.94 9.10
C PHE A 251 -3.75 28.30 10.07
N PRO A 252 -4.92 27.64 10.08
CA PRO A 252 -6.02 27.88 11.05
C PRO A 252 -5.57 27.85 12.52
N LEU A 253 -4.50 27.13 12.88
CA LEU A 253 -3.97 27.10 14.24
C LEU A 253 -3.45 28.46 14.72
N ALA A 254 -2.97 29.29 13.82
CA ALA A 254 -2.47 30.64 14.11
C ALA A 254 -3.44 31.75 13.62
N GLU A 255 -4.42 31.43 12.80
CA GLU A 255 -5.25 32.41 12.06
C GLU A 255 -5.95 33.41 12.99
N LYS A 256 -6.56 32.93 14.08
CA LYS A 256 -7.29 33.78 15.01
C LYS A 256 -6.37 34.71 15.79
N ALA A 257 -5.19 34.22 16.17
CA ALA A 257 -4.17 35.07 16.79
C ALA A 257 -3.65 36.14 15.82
N VAL A 258 -3.39 35.76 14.56
CA VAL A 258 -2.99 36.70 13.50
C VAL A 258 -4.09 37.73 13.23
N TYR A 259 -5.36 37.33 13.24
CA TYR A 259 -6.49 38.25 13.14
C TYR A 259 -6.44 39.29 14.26
N ASN A 260 -6.26 38.88 15.50
CA ASN A 260 -6.18 39.78 16.66
C ASN A 260 -4.97 40.71 16.58
N ILE A 261 -3.82 40.23 16.10
CA ILE A 261 -2.62 41.04 15.84
C ILE A 261 -2.88 42.12 14.79
N LEU A 262 -3.49 41.76 13.66
CA LEU A 262 -3.83 42.73 12.63
C LEU A 262 -4.83 43.76 13.13
N LYS A 263 -5.75 43.39 14.01
CA LYS A 263 -6.71 44.29 14.60
C LYS A 263 -6.08 45.27 15.60
N GLN A 264 -5.22 44.77 16.47
CA GLN A 264 -4.60 45.56 17.53
C GLN A 264 -3.41 46.43 17.03
N TYR A 265 -2.68 45.94 15.99
CA TYR A 265 -1.49 46.63 15.49
C TYR A 265 -1.64 47.03 14.02
N PRO A 266 -2.13 48.25 13.71
CA PRO A 266 -2.36 48.71 12.34
C PRO A 266 -1.13 48.71 11.45
N GLN A 267 0.08 48.74 12.02
CA GLN A 267 1.36 48.66 11.32
C GLN A 267 1.76 47.23 10.88
N THR A 268 0.93 46.23 11.07
CA THR A 268 1.21 44.85 10.68
C THR A 268 0.52 44.45 9.39
N ARG A 269 1.14 43.54 8.61
CA ARG A 269 0.53 42.93 7.43
C ARG A 269 0.73 41.42 7.48
N LEU A 270 -0.26 40.67 6.97
CA LEU A 270 -0.16 39.24 6.70
C LEU A 270 0.28 39.01 5.25
N VAL A 271 1.33 38.24 5.05
CA VAL A 271 1.90 37.93 3.73
C VAL A 271 1.87 36.42 3.54
N LEU A 272 1.06 35.96 2.59
CA LEU A 272 0.85 34.55 2.27
C LEU A 272 1.54 34.19 0.96
N VAL A 273 2.17 33.02 0.89
CA VAL A 273 2.75 32.49 -0.34
C VAL A 273 2.28 31.06 -0.56
N GLY A 274 1.73 30.80 -1.73
CA GLY A 274 1.29 29.44 -2.16
C GLY A 274 -0.21 29.22 -2.09
N PRO A 275 -0.67 27.98 -2.25
CA PRO A 275 -2.09 27.62 -2.31
C PRO A 275 -2.73 27.55 -0.92
N ILE A 276 -3.04 28.71 -0.33
CA ILE A 276 -3.67 28.84 0.99
C ILE A 276 -5.03 29.47 0.82
N GLU A 277 -6.02 28.91 1.51
CA GLU A 277 -7.34 29.49 1.64
C GLU A 277 -7.46 30.17 3.00
N ILE A 278 -7.96 31.39 3.02
CA ILE A 278 -8.25 32.18 4.23
C ILE A 278 -9.72 32.60 4.23
N ASP A 279 -10.28 32.83 5.42
CA ASP A 279 -11.68 33.28 5.54
C ASP A 279 -11.91 34.59 4.74
N LYS A 280 -12.98 34.60 3.94
CA LYS A 280 -13.38 35.78 3.12
C LYS A 280 -13.62 37.01 3.97
N LYS A 281 -14.14 36.83 5.20
CA LYS A 281 -14.36 37.93 6.15
C LYS A 281 -13.04 38.57 6.57
N PHE A 282 -12.04 37.73 6.85
CA PHE A 282 -10.68 38.14 7.21
C PHE A 282 -10.07 39.05 6.12
N LYS A 283 -10.15 38.60 4.85
CA LYS A 283 -9.67 39.39 3.71
C LYS A 283 -10.44 40.67 3.47
N LYS A 284 -11.74 40.66 3.71
CA LYS A 284 -12.63 41.84 3.56
C LYS A 284 -12.32 42.92 4.61
N GLU A 285 -12.05 42.52 5.86
CA GLU A 285 -11.80 43.42 6.97
C GLU A 285 -10.44 44.13 6.88
N PHE A 286 -9.40 43.39 6.54
CA PHE A 286 -8.02 43.93 6.54
C PHE A 286 -7.53 44.42 5.16
N GLY A 287 -8.27 44.14 4.09
CA GLY A 287 -8.01 44.66 2.74
C GLY A 287 -6.58 44.52 2.27
N GLU A 288 -5.90 45.64 1.97
CA GLU A 288 -4.55 45.68 1.45
C GLU A 288 -3.47 45.19 2.44
N ARG A 289 -3.82 45.01 3.71
CA ARG A 289 -2.90 44.44 4.71
C ARG A 289 -2.78 42.93 4.62
N ILE A 290 -3.54 42.26 3.72
CA ILE A 290 -3.39 40.86 3.39
C ILE A 290 -2.86 40.74 1.97
N ILE A 291 -1.63 40.27 1.86
CA ILE A 291 -0.96 40.10 0.58
C ILE A 291 -0.83 38.60 0.29
N HIS A 292 -1.28 38.16 -0.88
CA HIS A 292 -1.22 36.77 -1.26
C HIS A 292 -0.44 36.60 -2.58
N HIS A 293 0.66 35.86 -2.52
CA HIS A 293 1.53 35.56 -3.65
C HIS A 293 1.36 34.11 -4.11
N LYS A 294 1.50 33.90 -5.40
CA LYS A 294 1.63 32.55 -5.99
C LYS A 294 2.95 31.89 -5.59
N LEU A 295 3.06 30.59 -5.81
CA LEU A 295 4.30 29.84 -5.63
C LEU A 295 5.46 30.50 -6.39
N MET A 296 6.62 30.58 -5.76
CA MET A 296 7.83 31.18 -6.28
C MET A 296 8.92 30.13 -6.52
N SER A 297 9.89 30.49 -7.38
CA SER A 297 11.12 29.70 -7.45
C SER A 297 11.84 29.70 -6.09
N TYR A 298 12.62 28.66 -5.80
CA TYR A 298 13.31 28.58 -4.51
C TYR A 298 14.20 29.79 -4.22
N THR A 299 14.97 30.24 -5.20
CA THR A 299 15.87 31.41 -5.05
C THR A 299 15.08 32.70 -4.82
N ASP A 300 13.94 32.87 -5.48
CA ASP A 300 13.11 34.05 -5.29
C ASP A 300 12.37 33.98 -3.96
N LEU A 301 11.98 32.79 -3.49
CA LEU A 301 11.40 32.59 -2.16
C LEU A 301 12.39 33.02 -1.06
N LEU A 302 13.69 32.66 -1.17
CA LEU A 302 14.71 33.11 -0.21
C LEU A 302 14.84 34.65 -0.19
N LYS A 303 14.90 35.28 -1.37
CA LYS A 303 14.94 36.74 -1.46
C LYS A 303 13.70 37.40 -0.87
N PHE A 304 12.56 36.79 -1.10
CA PHE A 304 11.27 37.25 -0.60
C PHE A 304 11.18 37.08 0.92
N THR A 305 11.52 35.91 1.45
CA THR A 305 11.50 35.62 2.90
C THR A 305 12.43 36.56 3.67
N ALA A 306 13.59 36.89 3.13
CA ALA A 306 14.51 37.84 3.76
C ALA A 306 13.90 39.24 3.93
N GLN A 307 12.84 39.57 3.22
CA GLN A 307 12.12 40.83 3.37
C GLN A 307 11.02 40.77 4.48
N MET A 308 10.74 39.62 5.02
CA MET A 308 9.73 39.44 6.06
C MET A 308 10.30 39.77 7.44
N ASP A 309 9.45 40.14 8.39
CA ASP A 309 9.83 40.50 9.75
C ASP A 309 9.60 39.38 10.75
N ILE A 310 8.57 38.53 10.52
CA ILE A 310 8.21 37.39 11.36
C ILE A 310 7.75 36.24 10.45
N ASN A 311 8.27 35.04 10.70
CA ASN A 311 7.87 33.82 10.02
C ASN A 311 6.92 33.01 10.89
N LEU A 312 5.80 32.54 10.32
CA LEU A 312 4.86 31.60 10.95
C LEU A 312 5.16 30.19 10.50
N ALA A 313 5.22 29.28 11.46
CA ALA A 313 5.40 27.85 11.19
C ALA A 313 4.40 26.99 12.01
N PRO A 314 3.09 27.21 11.86
CA PRO A 314 2.10 26.36 12.50
C PRO A 314 2.09 24.97 11.87
N LEU A 315 1.94 23.94 12.71
CA LEU A 315 1.72 22.53 12.38
C LEU A 315 0.89 21.87 13.48
N GLU A 316 0.05 20.89 13.14
CA GLU A 316 -0.73 20.12 14.12
C GLU A 316 0.23 19.31 15.02
N ALA A 317 0.40 19.72 16.28
CA ALA A 317 1.40 19.13 17.19
C ALA A 317 1.11 17.66 17.55
N GLU A 318 -0.13 17.22 17.54
CA GLU A 318 -0.51 15.85 17.88
C GLU A 318 -0.54 14.89 16.67
N ASN A 319 -0.48 15.41 15.47
CA ASN A 319 -0.48 14.61 14.25
C ASN A 319 0.87 13.87 14.07
N PRO A 320 0.88 12.52 13.97
CA PRO A 320 2.11 11.73 13.81
C PRO A 320 2.94 12.13 12.58
N PHE A 321 2.28 12.51 11.49
CA PHE A 321 2.95 12.93 10.27
C PHE A 321 3.68 14.27 10.45
N THR A 322 3.05 15.24 11.13
CA THR A 322 3.69 16.54 11.40
C THR A 322 4.79 16.43 12.46
N LYS A 323 4.65 15.53 13.45
CA LYS A 323 5.73 15.23 14.43
C LYS A 323 7.02 14.74 13.75
N SER A 324 6.92 14.12 12.58
CA SER A 324 8.08 13.63 11.82
C SER A 324 8.78 14.69 10.98
N LYS A 325 8.15 15.85 10.76
CA LYS A 325 8.64 16.90 9.85
C LYS A 325 10.02 17.45 10.26
N ALA A 326 10.88 17.63 9.27
CA ALA A 326 12.15 18.32 9.45
C ALA A 326 11.92 19.84 9.65
N PRO A 327 12.78 20.55 10.39
CA PRO A 327 12.58 21.95 10.75
C PRO A 327 12.93 22.94 9.63
N THR A 328 12.72 22.58 8.36
CA THR A 328 13.16 23.38 7.20
C THR A 328 12.54 24.77 7.15
N LYS A 329 11.28 24.94 7.61
CA LYS A 329 10.65 26.28 7.70
C LYS A 329 11.38 27.20 8.68
N ILE A 330 11.88 26.63 9.79
CA ILE A 330 12.62 27.36 10.81
C ILE A 330 14.04 27.65 10.34
N THR A 331 14.75 26.63 9.86
CA THR A 331 16.15 26.76 9.45
C THR A 331 16.33 27.70 8.24
N GLU A 332 15.42 27.67 7.27
CA GLU A 332 15.44 28.60 6.13
C GLU A 332 15.13 30.04 6.54
N ALA A 333 14.17 30.28 7.44
CA ALA A 333 13.86 31.62 7.95
C ALA A 333 15.02 32.17 8.81
N SER A 334 15.55 31.33 9.71
CA SER A 334 16.70 31.70 10.56
C SER A 334 17.97 32.03 9.74
N LEU A 335 18.24 31.28 8.67
CA LEU A 335 19.33 31.55 7.73
C LEU A 335 19.22 32.95 7.11
N LEU A 336 18.04 33.51 7.00
CA LEU A 336 17.73 34.83 6.45
C LEU A 336 17.51 35.89 7.55
N LYS A 337 17.83 35.56 8.79
CA LYS A 337 17.64 36.41 9.98
C LYS A 337 16.17 36.85 10.13
N VAL A 338 15.23 35.92 9.96
CA VAL A 338 13.81 36.13 10.19
C VAL A 338 13.37 35.24 11.37
N PRO A 339 12.97 35.85 12.51
CA PRO A 339 12.54 35.09 13.69
C PRO A 339 11.25 34.36 13.42
N SER A 340 11.09 33.18 14.02
CA SER A 340 9.94 32.31 13.83
C SER A 340 9.07 32.20 15.07
N VAL A 341 7.75 32.14 14.86
CA VAL A 341 6.78 31.59 15.82
C VAL A 341 6.27 30.27 15.25
N ALA A 342 6.33 29.19 16.03
CA ALA A 342 6.13 27.84 15.54
C ALA A 342 5.35 26.95 16.51
N SER A 343 4.67 25.92 16.01
CA SER A 343 4.06 24.89 16.84
C SER A 343 5.11 24.02 17.55
N PRO A 344 4.84 23.49 18.77
CA PRO A 344 5.80 22.70 19.54
C PRO A 344 5.91 21.25 19.06
N ILE A 345 6.22 21.04 17.78
CA ILE A 345 6.56 19.69 17.27
C ILE A 345 8.01 19.36 17.64
N PRO A 346 8.40 18.07 17.79
CA PRO A 346 9.71 17.67 18.28
C PRO A 346 10.87 18.37 17.58
N SER A 347 10.91 18.39 16.26
CA SER A 347 12.01 19.00 15.50
C SER A 347 12.07 20.54 15.60
N TYR A 348 10.96 21.19 15.90
CA TYR A 348 10.93 22.64 16.14
C TYR A 348 11.41 22.97 17.56
N CYS A 349 11.06 22.12 18.53
CA CYS A 349 11.56 22.21 19.90
C CYS A 349 13.10 22.03 19.95
N ASP A 350 13.66 21.20 19.07
CA ASP A 350 15.12 21.04 18.93
C ASP A 350 15.82 22.32 18.36
N CYS A 351 15.08 23.20 17.68
CA CYS A 351 15.59 24.42 17.04
C CYS A 351 15.28 25.71 17.82
N ILE A 352 14.22 25.71 18.63
CA ILE A 352 13.69 26.91 19.28
C ILE A 352 13.81 26.81 20.79
N THR A 353 14.67 27.62 21.37
CA THR A 353 14.65 28.01 22.79
C THR A 353 13.73 29.20 22.93
N ASN A 354 12.64 29.03 23.67
CA ASN A 354 11.52 30.00 23.74
C ASN A 354 12.00 31.37 24.26
N GLY A 355 11.82 32.42 23.46
CA GLY A 355 12.26 33.77 23.74
C GLY A 355 13.75 34.07 23.43
N GLU A 356 14.56 33.06 23.02
CA GLU A 356 15.96 33.22 22.67
C GLU A 356 16.25 33.06 21.18
N THR A 357 15.76 31.95 20.56
CA THR A 357 15.96 31.66 19.15
C THR A 357 14.66 31.62 18.35
N GLY A 358 13.53 31.89 19.01
CA GLY A 358 12.19 31.91 18.45
C GLY A 358 11.14 31.82 19.54
N PHE A 359 9.89 31.60 19.14
CA PHE A 359 8.78 31.30 20.05
C PHE A 359 8.08 30.03 19.66
N LEU A 360 7.72 29.21 20.65
CA LEU A 360 6.82 28.06 20.52
C LEU A 360 5.42 28.46 21.00
N ALA A 361 4.39 28.10 20.24
CA ALA A 361 3.00 28.39 20.54
C ALA A 361 2.08 27.23 20.10
N ASN A 362 1.17 26.82 20.98
CA ASN A 362 0.19 25.77 20.74
C ASN A 362 -1.25 26.26 20.89
N THR A 363 -1.48 27.28 21.70
CA THR A 363 -2.79 27.88 21.95
C THR A 363 -2.91 29.25 21.28
N GLU A 364 -4.15 29.70 20.99
CA GLU A 364 -4.41 31.03 20.44
C GLU A 364 -3.71 32.13 21.26
N LYS A 365 -3.77 32.03 22.60
CA LYS A 365 -3.12 32.99 23.50
C LYS A 365 -1.61 33.00 23.34
N GLU A 366 -0.97 31.83 23.31
CA GLU A 366 0.50 31.74 23.12
C GLU A 366 0.94 32.29 21.76
N TRP A 367 0.20 32.02 20.68
CA TRP A 367 0.43 32.61 19.35
C TRP A 367 0.32 34.13 19.40
N PHE A 368 -0.73 34.65 20.04
CA PHE A 368 -0.95 36.07 20.16
C PHE A 368 0.15 36.75 20.99
N ASP A 369 0.49 36.21 22.17
CA ASP A 369 1.51 36.74 23.07
C ASP A 369 2.89 36.76 22.42
N ALA A 370 3.26 35.68 21.71
CA ALA A 370 4.53 35.58 21.00
C ALA A 370 4.63 36.60 19.85
N LEU A 371 3.55 36.74 19.08
CA LEU A 371 3.49 37.69 17.97
C LEU A 371 3.49 39.13 18.47
N SER A 372 2.76 39.44 19.56
CA SER A 372 2.74 40.79 20.18
C SER A 372 4.13 41.22 20.61
N LYS A 373 4.88 40.37 21.32
CA LYS A 373 6.27 40.63 21.72
C LYS A 373 7.18 40.97 20.54
N LEU A 374 7.05 40.17 19.45
CA LEU A 374 7.85 40.42 18.24
C LEU A 374 7.39 41.65 17.45
N VAL A 375 6.12 42.04 17.54
CA VAL A 375 5.61 43.27 16.89
C VAL A 375 6.00 44.51 17.66
N GLU A 376 5.86 44.49 18.99
CA GLU A 376 6.11 45.64 19.87
C GLU A 376 7.60 45.96 20.02
N ASP A 377 8.44 44.96 20.21
CA ASP A 377 9.85 45.11 20.49
C ASP A 377 10.75 44.77 19.27
N LYS A 378 11.21 45.80 18.58
CA LYS A 378 12.13 45.65 17.45
C LYS A 378 13.48 45.07 17.87
N ASN A 379 14.00 45.44 19.04
CA ASN A 379 15.32 44.99 19.50
C ASN A 379 15.27 43.50 19.87
N LEU A 380 14.20 43.07 20.53
CA LEU A 380 13.93 41.64 20.79
C LEU A 380 13.85 40.86 19.48
N ARG A 381 13.12 41.37 18.48
CA ARG A 381 12.94 40.73 17.17
C ARG A 381 14.28 40.56 16.46
N GLU A 382 15.15 41.60 16.47
CA GLU A 382 16.48 41.55 15.88
C GLU A 382 17.42 40.63 16.66
N LYS A 383 17.36 40.63 17.99
CA LYS A 383 18.16 39.75 18.86
C LYS A 383 17.80 38.28 18.61
N ILE A 384 16.51 37.93 18.57
CA ILE A 384 16.06 36.56 18.29
C ILE A 384 16.49 36.13 16.87
N ALA A 385 16.37 37.02 15.88
CA ALA A 385 16.80 36.75 14.51
C ALA A 385 18.30 36.43 14.43
N GLU A 386 19.17 37.17 15.15
CA GLU A 386 20.59 36.91 15.18
C GLU A 386 20.94 35.62 15.93
N ASN A 387 20.31 35.40 17.09
CA ASN A 387 20.50 34.16 17.86
C ASN A 387 20.10 32.93 17.07
N SER A 388 18.94 32.96 16.41
CA SER A 388 18.46 31.86 15.57
C SER A 388 19.36 31.60 14.36
N TYR A 389 19.89 32.65 13.73
CA TYR A 389 20.88 32.55 12.66
C TYR A 389 22.13 31.84 13.14
N ASN A 390 22.71 32.28 14.26
CA ASN A 390 23.92 31.70 14.82
C ASN A 390 23.72 30.23 15.21
N PHE A 391 22.59 29.91 15.82
CA PHE A 391 22.20 28.53 16.16
C PHE A 391 22.15 27.64 14.90
N VAL A 392 21.47 28.11 13.86
CA VAL A 392 21.28 27.34 12.62
C VAL A 392 22.59 27.16 11.86
N ILE A 393 23.44 28.17 11.80
CA ILE A 393 24.77 28.04 11.18
C ILE A 393 25.63 27.04 11.94
N LYS A 394 25.64 27.10 13.27
CA LYS A 394 26.41 26.15 14.09
C LYS A 394 25.96 24.69 13.88
N ASN A 395 24.65 24.43 13.87
CA ASN A 395 24.10 23.08 13.97
C ASN A 395 23.65 22.49 12.62
N PHE A 396 23.28 23.32 11.64
CA PHE A 396 22.67 22.87 10.39
C PHE A 396 23.45 23.22 9.13
N TYR A 397 24.53 23.98 9.21
CA TYR A 397 25.35 24.25 8.03
C TYR A 397 26.17 23.02 7.63
N ILE A 398 25.97 22.56 6.40
CA ILE A 398 26.47 21.26 5.93
C ILE A 398 27.99 21.12 6.02
N ASN A 399 28.74 22.20 5.79
CA ASN A 399 30.20 22.14 5.85
C ASN A 399 30.71 21.91 7.30
N ASN A 400 29.97 22.33 8.32
CA ASN A 400 30.31 22.07 9.72
C ASN A 400 30.08 20.58 10.09
N ARG A 401 29.30 19.86 9.32
CA ARG A 401 28.99 18.43 9.52
C ARG A 401 29.64 17.52 8.45
N ALA A 402 30.42 18.09 7.52
CA ALA A 402 30.97 17.37 6.37
C ALA A 402 31.82 16.15 6.79
N SER A 403 32.73 16.34 7.78
CA SER A 403 33.56 15.25 8.28
C SER A 403 32.75 14.13 8.93
N GLU A 404 31.72 14.47 9.71
CA GLU A 404 30.81 13.51 10.33
C GLU A 404 30.07 12.70 9.27
N ILE A 405 29.50 13.39 8.25
CA ILE A 405 28.81 12.74 7.13
C ILE A 405 29.76 11.74 6.44
N VAL A 406 30.91 12.21 5.99
CA VAL A 406 31.87 11.36 5.25
C VAL A 406 32.34 10.17 6.08
N ASN A 407 32.63 10.37 7.37
CA ASN A 407 33.07 9.30 8.27
C ASN A 407 31.95 8.27 8.49
N THR A 408 30.69 8.69 8.62
CA THR A 408 29.56 7.76 8.74
C THR A 408 29.45 6.84 7.54
N TYR A 409 29.53 7.37 6.32
CA TYR A 409 29.52 6.54 5.11
C TYR A 409 30.70 5.58 5.06
N LYS A 410 31.93 6.03 5.39
CA LYS A 410 33.12 5.17 5.44
C LYS A 410 33.00 4.08 6.50
N ASN A 411 32.49 4.41 7.69
CA ASN A 411 32.31 3.47 8.79
C ASN A 411 31.29 2.38 8.45
N ILE A 412 30.18 2.71 7.80
CA ILE A 412 29.19 1.74 7.34
C ILE A 412 29.83 0.72 6.39
N ILE A 413 30.63 1.20 5.42
CA ILE A 413 31.32 0.35 4.46
C ILE A 413 32.34 -0.55 5.19
N GLN A 414 33.10 -0.02 6.15
CA GLN A 414 34.11 -0.78 6.89
C GLN A 414 33.46 -1.79 7.85
N GLU A 415 32.38 -1.45 8.54
CA GLU A 415 31.61 -2.37 9.40
C GLU A 415 31.14 -3.60 8.60
N GLN A 416 30.66 -3.39 7.37
CA GLN A 416 30.20 -4.48 6.53
C GLN A 416 31.36 -5.39 6.07
N LYS A 417 32.51 -4.83 5.73
CA LYS A 417 33.71 -5.59 5.40
C LYS A 417 34.19 -6.46 6.58
N ASN A 418 34.09 -5.95 7.80
CA ASN A 418 34.52 -6.68 9.01
C ASN A 418 33.55 -7.84 9.38
N LYS A 419 32.25 -7.74 9.03
CA LYS A 419 31.29 -8.84 9.25
C LYS A 419 31.55 -10.07 8.36
N GLN A 420 32.19 -9.90 7.21
CA GLN A 420 32.51 -11.00 6.29
C GLN A 420 33.48 -12.04 6.87
N ILE A 421 34.32 -11.65 7.81
CA ILE A 421 35.39 -12.50 8.35
C ILE A 421 34.85 -13.57 9.35
N LYS A 422 33.61 -13.43 9.84
CA LYS A 422 33.06 -14.24 10.95
C LYS A 422 32.10 -15.38 10.55
N ASN A 423 31.64 -15.51 9.32
CA ASN A 423 30.55 -16.44 8.95
C ASN A 423 30.88 -17.41 7.83
N ASN A 424 31.72 -18.39 8.08
CA ASN A 424 31.85 -19.55 7.20
C ASN A 424 31.85 -20.86 8.02
N GLU A 425 30.69 -21.56 8.06
CA GLU A 425 30.60 -23.01 8.38
C GLU A 425 29.25 -23.62 7.91
N PRO A 426 29.21 -24.89 7.45
CA PRO A 426 28.06 -25.52 6.80
C PRO A 426 27.27 -26.48 7.71
N SER A 427 26.01 -26.77 7.36
CA SER A 427 25.09 -27.64 8.12
C SER A 427 24.54 -28.85 7.31
N ILE A 428 24.20 -29.91 8.03
CA ILE A 428 23.84 -31.29 7.60
C ILE A 428 22.32 -31.53 7.70
N SER A 429 21.74 -32.44 6.90
CA SER A 429 20.31 -32.73 6.78
C SER A 429 19.76 -33.79 7.77
N PRO A 430 18.42 -33.83 8.03
CA PRO A 430 17.82 -34.49 9.19
C PRO A 430 16.97 -35.73 8.95
N ILE A 431 16.74 -36.48 10.05
CA ILE A 431 15.99 -37.73 10.24
C ILE A 431 14.47 -37.45 10.26
N PHE A 432 13.64 -38.37 9.71
CA PHE A 432 12.18 -38.34 9.67
C PHE A 432 11.55 -38.39 11.07
N ASN A 433 10.63 -37.44 11.36
CA ASN A 433 9.91 -37.37 12.62
C ASN A 433 8.45 -36.96 12.36
N ILE A 434 7.51 -37.83 12.62
CA ILE A 434 6.05 -37.59 12.44
C ILE A 434 5.56 -36.38 13.23
N LYS A 435 6.23 -36.02 14.34
CA LYS A 435 5.90 -34.82 15.12
C LYS A 435 6.31 -33.52 14.45
N GLN A 436 7.22 -33.55 13.47
CA GLN A 436 7.65 -32.37 12.70
C GLN A 436 7.94 -32.75 11.25
N LEU A 437 6.90 -32.66 10.42
CA LEU A 437 6.97 -32.95 8.99
C LEU A 437 7.53 -31.74 8.20
N ASN A 438 8.21 -32.04 7.08
CA ASN A 438 8.62 -31.06 6.09
C ASN A 438 7.59 -31.06 4.94
N ILE A 439 6.77 -30.02 4.84
CA ILE A 439 5.59 -29.97 3.95
C ILE A 439 5.77 -28.86 2.91
N ALA A 440 5.64 -29.21 1.64
CA ALA A 440 5.63 -28.28 0.53
C ALA A 440 4.19 -28.05 0.03
N PHE A 441 3.79 -26.81 -0.12
CA PHE A 441 2.63 -26.42 -0.89
C PHE A 441 3.07 -25.86 -2.25
N LEU A 442 2.45 -26.29 -3.33
CA LEU A 442 2.61 -25.66 -4.63
C LEU A 442 1.30 -24.96 -5.00
N ILE A 443 1.38 -23.63 -5.16
CA ILE A 443 0.23 -22.76 -5.34
C ILE A 443 0.36 -21.89 -6.59
N PRO A 444 -0.72 -21.46 -7.24
CA PRO A 444 -0.70 -20.33 -8.16
C PRO A 444 -0.25 -19.06 -7.44
N ALA A 445 0.23 -18.06 -8.18
CA ALA A 445 0.62 -16.77 -7.59
C ALA A 445 -0.53 -16.18 -6.73
N PRO A 446 -0.31 -15.96 -5.43
CA PRO A 446 -1.34 -15.40 -4.57
C PRO A 446 -1.59 -13.92 -4.88
N PHE A 447 -2.83 -13.49 -4.65
CA PHE A 447 -3.26 -12.10 -4.81
C PHE A 447 -4.25 -11.71 -3.69
N PRO A 448 -4.34 -10.41 -3.33
CA PRO A 448 -5.18 -9.96 -2.23
C PRO A 448 -6.68 -10.22 -2.50
N ASN A 449 -7.46 -10.44 -1.43
CA ASN A 449 -8.90 -10.70 -1.47
C ASN A 449 -9.31 -12.02 -2.16
N SER A 450 -8.37 -12.91 -2.43
CA SER A 450 -8.66 -14.25 -2.95
C SER A 450 -9.11 -15.18 -1.84
N GLY A 451 -10.38 -15.64 -1.89
CA GLY A 451 -10.93 -16.61 -0.93
C GLY A 451 -10.19 -17.96 -0.97
N GLY A 452 -9.84 -18.43 -2.16
CA GLY A 452 -9.07 -19.68 -2.33
C GLY A 452 -7.69 -19.62 -1.69
N HIS A 453 -6.93 -18.54 -1.93
CA HIS A 453 -5.63 -18.34 -1.30
C HIS A 453 -5.73 -18.15 0.22
N ARG A 454 -6.74 -17.42 0.70
CA ARG A 454 -6.99 -17.27 2.15
C ARG A 454 -7.14 -18.64 2.82
N ASN A 455 -7.86 -19.55 2.20
CA ASN A 455 -8.08 -20.90 2.74
C ASN A 455 -6.80 -21.75 2.73
N ILE A 456 -5.97 -21.63 1.69
CA ILE A 456 -4.66 -22.29 1.64
C ILE A 456 -3.78 -21.76 2.78
N PHE A 457 -3.67 -20.44 2.93
CA PHE A 457 -2.83 -19.85 3.97
C PHE A 457 -3.36 -20.04 5.39
N ARG A 458 -4.67 -20.24 5.56
CA ARG A 458 -5.29 -20.70 6.83
C ARG A 458 -4.78 -22.09 7.23
N ALA A 459 -4.77 -23.04 6.31
CA ALA A 459 -4.21 -24.38 6.55
C ALA A 459 -2.70 -24.33 6.84
N ILE A 460 -1.95 -23.56 6.07
CA ILE A 460 -0.52 -23.34 6.28
C ILE A 460 -0.23 -22.71 7.67
N SER A 461 -1.02 -21.71 8.06
CA SER A 461 -0.90 -21.06 9.36
C SER A 461 -1.09 -22.03 10.52
N HIS A 462 -2.08 -22.92 10.44
CA HIS A 462 -2.30 -23.95 11.44
C HIS A 462 -1.12 -24.94 11.51
N LEU A 463 -0.71 -25.49 10.37
CA LEU A 463 0.44 -26.43 10.32
C LEU A 463 1.75 -25.81 10.83
N LYS A 464 1.95 -24.50 10.60
CA LYS A 464 3.03 -23.71 11.21
C LYS A 464 2.93 -23.71 12.73
N GLN A 465 1.75 -23.44 13.27
CA GLN A 465 1.50 -23.41 14.72
C GLN A 465 1.67 -24.79 15.37
N SER A 466 1.37 -25.86 14.63
CA SER A 466 1.63 -27.25 15.02
C SER A 466 3.11 -27.64 14.98
N GLY A 467 4.00 -26.75 14.53
CA GLY A 467 5.46 -26.94 14.54
C GLY A 467 6.03 -27.65 13.31
N HIS A 468 5.27 -27.81 12.23
CA HIS A 468 5.75 -28.36 10.97
C HIS A 468 6.64 -27.35 10.23
N LYS A 469 7.61 -27.86 9.42
CA LYS A 469 8.43 -27.05 8.51
C LYS A 469 7.70 -26.88 7.19
N LEU A 470 7.50 -25.62 6.78
CA LEU A 470 6.65 -25.31 5.66
C LEU A 470 7.39 -24.56 4.55
N SER A 471 7.22 -25.04 3.32
CA SER A 471 7.69 -24.38 2.11
C SER A 471 6.52 -24.11 1.17
N VAL A 472 6.39 -22.88 0.68
CA VAL A 472 5.36 -22.47 -0.28
C VAL A 472 6.05 -22.16 -1.61
N TYR A 473 5.89 -23.05 -2.58
CA TYR A 473 6.28 -22.83 -3.96
C TYR A 473 5.14 -22.12 -4.69
N TYR A 474 5.41 -21.01 -5.38
CA TYR A 474 4.40 -20.29 -6.16
C TYR A 474 4.77 -20.18 -7.63
N THR A 475 3.75 -20.35 -8.51
CA THR A 475 3.89 -20.32 -9.97
C THR A 475 3.32 -19.01 -10.55
N GLY A 476 3.67 -18.69 -11.80
CA GLY A 476 3.00 -17.61 -12.56
C GLY A 476 3.29 -16.19 -12.10
N SER A 477 4.37 -15.98 -11.33
CA SER A 477 4.78 -14.64 -10.88
C SER A 477 6.30 -14.49 -10.91
N ASP A 478 6.77 -13.30 -11.31
CA ASP A 478 8.18 -12.90 -11.27
C ASP A 478 8.56 -12.16 -9.97
N ILE A 479 7.62 -12.12 -9.01
CA ILE A 479 7.84 -11.43 -7.73
C ILE A 479 8.87 -12.23 -6.92
N ASP A 480 9.70 -11.49 -6.22
CA ASP A 480 10.70 -12.01 -5.31
C ASP A 480 10.07 -12.73 -4.11
N GLU A 481 10.76 -13.73 -3.57
CA GLU A 481 10.26 -14.64 -2.55
C GLU A 481 9.97 -13.96 -1.21
N ASP A 482 10.83 -13.02 -0.76
CA ASP A 482 10.59 -12.26 0.47
C ASP A 482 9.46 -11.24 0.31
N LEU A 483 9.41 -10.59 -0.87
CA LEU A 483 8.32 -9.69 -1.18
C LEU A 483 6.98 -10.43 -1.27
N MET A 484 6.97 -11.65 -1.82
CA MET A 484 5.78 -12.49 -1.85
C MET A 484 5.35 -12.90 -0.44
N LYS A 485 6.29 -13.36 0.39
CA LYS A 485 6.03 -13.74 1.79
C LYS A 485 5.46 -12.58 2.62
N GLU A 486 6.08 -11.42 2.53
CA GLU A 486 5.62 -10.23 3.25
C GLU A 486 4.24 -9.77 2.76
N SER A 487 4.00 -9.83 1.44
CA SER A 487 2.70 -9.52 0.84
C SER A 487 1.61 -10.44 1.36
N VAL A 488 1.85 -11.75 1.36
CA VAL A 488 0.92 -12.76 1.86
C VAL A 488 0.66 -12.58 3.37
N SER A 489 1.71 -12.26 4.14
CA SER A 489 1.57 -12.00 5.58
C SER A 489 0.65 -10.81 5.86
N ASN A 490 0.69 -9.78 5.03
CA ASN A 490 -0.19 -8.62 5.14
C ASN A 490 -1.62 -8.86 4.62
N TRP A 491 -1.78 -9.76 3.63
CA TRP A 491 -3.10 -10.03 3.04
C TRP A 491 -3.92 -11.04 3.81
N PHE A 492 -3.26 -12.05 4.45
CA PHE A 492 -3.93 -13.22 4.99
C PHE A 492 -3.50 -13.53 6.42
N TYR A 493 -2.36 -14.19 6.62
CA TYR A 493 -1.85 -14.68 7.90
C TYR A 493 -0.35 -14.44 8.01
N ASP A 494 0.16 -14.32 9.23
CA ASP A 494 1.61 -14.23 9.45
C ASP A 494 2.35 -15.47 8.95
N MET A 495 3.24 -15.26 7.97
CA MET A 495 4.07 -16.28 7.31
C MET A 495 5.57 -16.12 7.60
N SER A 496 5.94 -15.46 8.71
CA SER A 496 7.33 -15.14 9.06
C SER A 496 8.27 -16.34 8.99
N ASP A 497 7.85 -17.50 9.52
CA ASP A 497 8.64 -18.73 9.60
C ASP A 497 8.39 -19.70 8.43
N VAL A 498 7.63 -19.30 7.43
CA VAL A 498 7.34 -20.08 6.23
C VAL A 498 8.34 -19.74 5.13
N ASN A 499 8.90 -20.77 4.49
CA ASN A 499 9.84 -20.59 3.38
C ASN A 499 9.06 -20.39 2.07
N PHE A 500 9.19 -19.22 1.43
CA PHE A 500 8.60 -18.94 0.12
C PHE A 500 9.64 -19.16 -0.97
N ILE A 501 9.27 -19.88 -2.03
CA ILE A 501 10.16 -20.26 -3.12
C ILE A 501 9.44 -20.02 -4.45
N LYS A 502 10.06 -19.25 -5.33
CA LYS A 502 9.58 -19.14 -6.70
C LYS A 502 9.78 -20.44 -7.44
N TYR A 503 8.70 -21.04 -7.94
CA TYR A 503 8.78 -22.29 -8.70
C TYR A 503 9.48 -22.09 -10.06
N LYS A 504 10.61 -22.82 -10.26
CA LYS A 504 11.42 -22.77 -11.47
C LYS A 504 11.58 -24.18 -12.08
N ASN A 505 10.47 -24.89 -12.24
CA ASN A 505 10.48 -26.29 -12.73
C ASN A 505 11.40 -27.21 -11.90
N HIS A 506 11.51 -26.95 -10.61
CA HIS A 506 12.26 -27.79 -9.66
C HIS A 506 11.64 -27.68 -8.27
N MET A 507 11.56 -28.81 -7.57
CA MET A 507 11.20 -28.89 -6.16
C MET A 507 12.23 -29.75 -5.43
N SER A 508 12.67 -29.33 -4.26
CA SER A 508 13.53 -30.14 -3.39
C SER A 508 12.72 -31.22 -2.68
N TYR A 509 13.44 -32.18 -2.05
CA TYR A 509 12.78 -33.21 -1.25
C TYR A 509 12.01 -32.63 -0.07
N HIS A 510 10.77 -33.14 0.10
CA HIS A 510 9.91 -32.88 1.25
C HIS A 510 9.21 -34.18 1.65
N ASP A 511 8.80 -34.34 2.91
CA ASP A 511 8.03 -35.49 3.36
C ASP A 511 6.66 -35.51 2.65
N ILE A 512 6.07 -34.32 2.48
CA ILE A 512 4.75 -34.14 1.88
C ILE A 512 4.79 -33.05 0.84
N ALA A 513 4.12 -33.28 -0.30
CA ALA A 513 3.76 -32.23 -1.25
C ALA A 513 2.24 -32.09 -1.35
N ILE A 514 1.76 -30.85 -1.37
CA ILE A 514 0.33 -30.54 -1.48
C ILE A 514 0.08 -29.65 -2.71
N ALA A 515 -0.62 -30.21 -3.71
CA ALA A 515 -1.14 -29.45 -4.83
C ALA A 515 -2.38 -28.65 -4.38
N THR A 516 -2.60 -27.47 -4.94
CA THR A 516 -3.73 -26.61 -4.56
C THR A 516 -4.56 -26.14 -5.75
N TYR A 517 -4.15 -26.49 -6.95
CA TYR A 517 -4.83 -26.18 -8.21
C TYR A 517 -4.47 -27.23 -9.27
N TRP A 518 -5.31 -27.45 -10.28
CA TRP A 518 -5.10 -28.52 -11.28
C TRP A 518 -3.74 -28.40 -12.00
N THR A 519 -3.27 -27.20 -12.31
CA THR A 519 -1.95 -27.01 -12.93
C THR A 519 -0.82 -27.40 -11.98
N THR A 520 -0.95 -27.08 -10.69
CA THR A 520 0.05 -27.41 -9.67
C THR A 520 0.12 -28.93 -9.41
N ALA A 521 -1.01 -29.65 -9.60
CA ALA A 521 -1.03 -31.10 -9.51
C ALA A 521 -0.15 -31.75 -10.59
N TYR A 522 -0.23 -31.27 -11.82
CA TYR A 522 0.67 -31.74 -12.90
C TYR A 522 2.14 -31.41 -12.64
N GLU A 523 2.40 -30.25 -12.06
CA GLU A 523 3.79 -29.86 -11.74
C GLU A 523 4.37 -30.77 -10.64
N ILE A 524 3.62 -31.04 -9.56
CA ILE A 524 4.08 -31.99 -8.51
C ILE A 524 4.27 -33.39 -9.07
N LYS A 525 3.40 -33.84 -10.00
CA LYS A 525 3.52 -35.17 -10.62
C LYS A 525 4.87 -35.40 -11.31
N LYS A 526 5.48 -34.36 -11.86
CA LYS A 526 6.81 -34.44 -12.49
C LYS A 526 7.93 -34.84 -11.51
N PHE A 527 7.72 -34.56 -10.21
CA PHE A 527 8.68 -34.77 -9.13
C PHE A 527 8.18 -35.76 -8.07
N GLU A 528 7.24 -36.67 -8.41
CA GLU A 528 6.59 -37.55 -7.43
C GLU A 528 7.58 -38.37 -6.59
N ASN A 529 8.73 -38.74 -7.14
CA ASN A 529 9.78 -39.50 -6.45
C ASN A 529 10.53 -38.64 -5.39
N GLN A 530 10.29 -37.35 -5.31
CA GLN A 530 10.90 -36.46 -4.32
C GLN A 530 10.02 -36.26 -3.10
N PHE A 531 8.87 -36.94 -3.06
CA PHE A 531 7.92 -36.79 -1.96
C PHE A 531 7.52 -38.17 -1.46
N ARG A 532 7.39 -38.31 -0.14
CA ARG A 532 6.96 -39.56 0.47
C ARG A 532 5.41 -39.69 0.35
N TYR A 533 4.68 -38.58 0.52
CA TYR A 533 3.24 -38.52 0.36
C TYR A 533 2.85 -37.30 -0.47
N ILE A 534 1.84 -37.48 -1.33
CA ILE A 534 1.34 -36.39 -2.16
C ILE A 534 -0.16 -36.24 -1.91
N PHE A 535 -0.56 -35.01 -1.64
CA PHE A 535 -1.96 -34.61 -1.45
C PHE A 535 -2.39 -33.58 -2.48
N TYR A 536 -3.69 -33.53 -2.73
CA TYR A 536 -4.33 -32.49 -3.51
C TYR A 536 -5.44 -31.83 -2.68
N MET A 537 -5.21 -30.62 -2.23
CA MET A 537 -6.22 -29.78 -1.54
C MET A 537 -7.20 -29.25 -2.57
N THR A 538 -8.32 -29.94 -2.71
CA THR A 538 -9.33 -29.67 -3.74
C THR A 538 -10.45 -28.78 -3.16
N GLN A 539 -10.50 -27.52 -3.60
CA GLN A 539 -11.44 -26.54 -3.05
C GLN A 539 -12.74 -26.44 -3.85
N ASP A 540 -12.71 -26.74 -5.15
CA ASP A 540 -13.86 -26.64 -6.05
C ASP A 540 -13.71 -27.63 -7.22
N ASN A 541 -14.73 -27.80 -8.04
CA ASN A 541 -14.64 -28.50 -9.33
C ASN A 541 -13.96 -27.54 -10.34
N GLU A 542 -12.63 -27.59 -10.38
CA GLU A 542 -11.80 -26.66 -11.14
C GLU A 542 -11.97 -26.80 -12.67
N ALA A 543 -12.46 -27.93 -13.14
CA ALA A 543 -12.81 -28.11 -14.55
C ALA A 543 -13.89 -27.09 -14.99
N MET A 544 -14.85 -26.80 -14.11
CA MET A 544 -15.95 -25.85 -14.37
C MET A 544 -15.51 -24.37 -14.37
N PHE A 545 -14.23 -24.08 -14.13
CA PHE A 545 -13.68 -22.73 -14.31
C PHE A 545 -13.36 -22.42 -15.78
N ASN A 546 -13.40 -23.44 -16.63
CA ASN A 546 -13.13 -23.37 -18.05
C ASN A 546 -14.37 -23.79 -18.86
N PRO A 547 -14.64 -23.18 -20.01
CA PRO A 547 -15.57 -23.78 -20.96
C PRO A 547 -15.06 -25.17 -21.39
N MET A 548 -15.93 -26.02 -21.96
CA MET A 548 -15.55 -27.34 -22.45
C MET A 548 -14.41 -27.20 -23.46
N SER A 549 -13.19 -27.59 -23.05
CA SER A 549 -11.93 -27.35 -23.75
C SER A 549 -10.86 -28.32 -23.28
N SER A 550 -9.63 -28.22 -23.85
CA SER A 550 -8.47 -28.97 -23.34
C SER A 550 -8.20 -28.69 -21.86
N ASN A 551 -8.34 -27.41 -21.42
CA ASN A 551 -8.15 -27.06 -20.01
C ASN A 551 -9.21 -27.71 -19.11
N TYR A 552 -10.46 -27.77 -19.54
CA TYR A 552 -11.50 -28.50 -18.83
C TYR A 552 -11.11 -29.96 -18.61
N ILE A 553 -10.72 -30.65 -19.71
CA ILE A 553 -10.35 -32.07 -19.69
C ILE A 553 -9.10 -32.29 -18.82
N LEU A 554 -8.09 -31.44 -18.94
CA LEU A 554 -6.89 -31.50 -18.12
C LEU A 554 -7.20 -31.31 -16.64
N ALA A 555 -8.05 -30.33 -16.30
CA ALA A 555 -8.47 -30.13 -14.92
C ALA A 555 -9.24 -31.34 -14.37
N GLU A 556 -10.13 -31.97 -15.14
CA GLU A 556 -10.76 -33.24 -14.73
C GLU A 556 -9.75 -34.38 -14.54
N ASN A 557 -8.80 -34.51 -15.46
CA ASN A 557 -7.78 -35.55 -15.38
C ASN A 557 -6.81 -35.35 -14.20
N SER A 558 -6.64 -34.14 -13.71
CA SER A 558 -5.78 -33.90 -12.54
C SER A 558 -6.25 -34.66 -11.30
N TYR A 559 -7.54 -34.90 -11.17
CA TYR A 559 -8.10 -35.70 -10.06
C TYR A 559 -7.71 -37.17 -10.13
N ARG A 560 -7.23 -37.69 -11.27
CA ARG A 560 -6.83 -39.11 -11.48
C ARG A 560 -5.31 -39.32 -11.41
N LEU A 561 -4.54 -38.34 -10.95
CA LEU A 561 -3.06 -38.43 -10.89
C LEU A 561 -2.53 -39.37 -9.81
N GLY A 562 -3.41 -39.97 -8.98
CA GLY A 562 -3.02 -40.90 -7.92
C GLY A 562 -2.69 -40.24 -6.59
N PHE A 563 -3.11 -39.01 -6.38
CA PHE A 563 -2.89 -38.27 -5.13
C PHE A 563 -3.99 -38.53 -4.11
N ASN A 564 -3.71 -38.36 -2.82
CA ASN A 564 -4.72 -38.34 -1.78
C ASN A 564 -5.46 -36.99 -1.80
N HIS A 565 -6.78 -37.01 -1.96
CA HIS A 565 -7.52 -35.75 -2.02
C HIS A 565 -7.98 -35.29 -0.63
N ILE A 566 -7.73 -34.01 -0.31
CA ILE A 566 -8.25 -33.30 0.86
C ILE A 566 -9.28 -32.28 0.35
N CYS A 567 -10.57 -32.62 0.46
CA CYS A 567 -11.65 -31.85 -0.12
C CYS A 567 -12.20 -30.79 0.83
N SER A 568 -12.62 -29.64 0.29
CA SER A 568 -13.33 -28.61 1.06
C SER A 568 -14.83 -28.93 1.10
N GLY A 569 -15.27 -29.59 2.16
CA GLY A 569 -16.66 -29.92 2.42
C GLY A 569 -17.16 -31.20 1.77
N PRO A 570 -18.35 -31.67 2.24
CA PRO A 570 -18.91 -32.96 1.84
C PRO A 570 -19.31 -33.01 0.37
N TRP A 571 -19.77 -31.90 -0.22
CA TRP A 571 -20.15 -31.88 -1.63
C TRP A 571 -18.96 -32.24 -2.55
N MET A 572 -17.81 -31.60 -2.31
CA MET A 572 -16.61 -31.84 -3.13
C MET A 572 -16.07 -33.26 -2.92
N HIS A 573 -16.07 -33.75 -1.67
CA HIS A 573 -15.73 -35.13 -1.35
C HIS A 573 -16.60 -36.13 -2.10
N ASN A 574 -17.93 -35.98 -2.04
CA ASN A 574 -18.88 -36.85 -2.74
C ASN A 574 -18.70 -36.80 -4.26
N PHE A 575 -18.50 -35.58 -4.81
CA PHE A 575 -18.26 -35.38 -6.25
C PHE A 575 -17.02 -36.15 -6.73
N ILE A 576 -15.86 -35.95 -6.05
CA ILE A 576 -14.61 -36.61 -6.44
C ILE A 576 -14.71 -38.14 -6.29
N THR A 577 -15.26 -38.61 -5.17
CA THR A 577 -15.35 -40.04 -4.88
C THR A 577 -16.30 -40.76 -5.86
N LYS A 578 -17.47 -40.20 -6.12
CA LYS A 578 -18.45 -40.77 -7.04
C LYS A 578 -17.97 -40.76 -8.50
N LYS A 579 -17.47 -39.62 -8.97
CA LYS A 579 -17.13 -39.43 -10.38
C LYS A 579 -15.77 -40.02 -10.77
N PHE A 580 -14.78 -39.95 -9.91
CA PHE A 580 -13.40 -40.33 -10.24
C PHE A 580 -12.91 -41.59 -9.51
N GLN A 581 -13.67 -42.10 -8.54
CA GLN A 581 -13.37 -43.31 -7.76
C GLN A 581 -11.99 -43.25 -7.08
N VAL A 582 -11.62 -42.05 -6.55
CA VAL A 582 -10.35 -41.80 -5.90
C VAL A 582 -10.52 -41.70 -4.38
N THR A 583 -9.42 -41.95 -3.66
CA THR A 583 -9.36 -41.77 -2.21
C THR A 583 -9.44 -40.28 -1.86
N SER A 584 -10.40 -39.97 -1.00
CA SER A 584 -10.53 -38.59 -0.49
C SER A 584 -11.04 -38.56 0.94
N ASP A 585 -10.73 -37.51 1.65
CA ASP A 585 -11.33 -37.11 2.92
C ASP A 585 -11.67 -35.63 2.84
N TYR A 586 -12.41 -35.10 3.79
CA TYR A 586 -12.81 -33.70 3.74
C TYR A 586 -12.73 -33.02 5.10
N PHE A 587 -12.52 -31.71 5.03
CA PHE A 587 -12.64 -30.75 6.12
C PHE A 587 -13.62 -29.66 5.73
N GLN A 588 -14.12 -28.90 6.70
CA GLN A 588 -15.03 -27.77 6.48
C GLN A 588 -14.31 -26.48 6.82
N PHE A 589 -14.42 -25.46 5.95
CA PHE A 589 -13.91 -24.14 6.27
C PHE A 589 -14.74 -23.50 7.38
N PRO A 590 -14.12 -22.71 8.29
CA PRO A 590 -14.83 -22.05 9.36
C PRO A 590 -15.63 -20.85 8.84
N VAL A 591 -16.76 -20.58 9.50
CA VAL A 591 -17.46 -19.30 9.42
C VAL A 591 -17.08 -18.48 10.65
N ASP A 592 -16.58 -17.26 10.44
CA ASP A 592 -16.19 -16.38 11.55
C ASP A 592 -17.44 -15.82 12.27
N THR A 593 -17.91 -16.57 13.27
CA THR A 593 -19.07 -16.20 14.08
C THR A 593 -18.83 -15.01 15.03
N SER A 594 -17.61 -14.56 15.17
CA SER A 594 -17.31 -13.30 15.89
C SER A 594 -17.75 -12.07 15.08
N ILE A 595 -17.69 -12.17 13.76
CA ILE A 595 -18.10 -11.12 12.80
C ILE A 595 -19.53 -11.38 12.30
N TYR A 596 -19.78 -12.60 11.79
CA TYR A 596 -21.08 -13.01 11.22
C TYR A 596 -21.97 -13.59 12.30
N ASN A 597 -22.83 -12.77 12.88
CA ASN A 597 -23.73 -13.16 13.97
C ASN A 597 -24.94 -12.25 14.05
N THR A 598 -25.88 -12.58 14.96
CA THR A 598 -27.11 -11.83 15.22
C THR A 598 -27.06 -10.97 16.48
N LYS A 599 -25.87 -10.65 17.03
CA LYS A 599 -25.72 -9.89 18.28
C LYS A 599 -26.12 -8.41 18.15
N GLN A 600 -26.02 -7.84 16.94
CA GLN A 600 -26.46 -6.49 16.66
C GLN A 600 -27.87 -6.49 16.09
N PRO A 601 -28.76 -5.58 16.51
CA PRO A 601 -30.12 -5.49 15.99
C PRO A 601 -30.11 -5.09 14.51
N ARG A 602 -31.20 -5.47 13.82
CA ARG A 602 -31.48 -4.95 12.48
C ARG A 602 -31.81 -3.45 12.58
N THR A 603 -31.21 -2.64 11.71
CA THR A 603 -31.39 -1.18 11.71
C THR A 603 -32.30 -0.67 10.59
N LYS A 604 -32.84 -1.58 9.79
CA LYS A 604 -33.52 -1.32 8.54
C LYS A 604 -35.04 -1.20 8.68
N GLN A 605 -35.67 -0.38 7.83
CA GLN A 605 -37.12 -0.17 7.76
C GLN A 605 -37.81 -0.87 6.55
N ASN A 606 -37.15 -0.96 5.38
CA ASN A 606 -37.73 -1.47 4.15
C ASN A 606 -37.40 -2.95 3.91
N LYS A 607 -38.31 -3.72 3.30
CA LYS A 607 -38.05 -5.08 2.83
C LYS A 607 -37.03 -5.05 1.70
N ASN A 608 -36.08 -5.99 1.69
CA ASN A 608 -35.08 -6.10 0.63
C ASN A 608 -34.68 -7.53 0.32
N ILE A 609 -34.12 -7.71 -0.87
CA ILE A 609 -33.40 -8.89 -1.29
C ILE A 609 -31.99 -8.49 -1.69
N ILE A 610 -30.98 -9.22 -1.21
CA ILE A 610 -29.59 -9.00 -1.58
C ILE A 610 -29.13 -10.11 -2.51
N PHE A 611 -28.36 -9.78 -3.54
CA PHE A 611 -27.82 -10.75 -4.50
C PHE A 611 -26.28 -10.63 -4.58
N PHE A 612 -25.60 -11.77 -4.32
CA PHE A 612 -24.16 -11.90 -4.54
C PHE A 612 -23.87 -11.97 -6.04
N ALA A 613 -23.74 -10.79 -6.65
CA ALA A 613 -23.64 -10.58 -8.09
C ALA A 613 -22.19 -10.61 -8.56
N LYS A 614 -21.81 -11.62 -9.36
CA LYS A 614 -20.45 -11.88 -9.84
C LYS A 614 -20.43 -12.09 -11.35
N PRO A 615 -20.58 -11.02 -12.18
CA PRO A 615 -20.55 -11.16 -13.64
C PRO A 615 -19.24 -11.75 -14.17
N GLU A 616 -18.12 -11.49 -13.48
CA GLU A 616 -16.80 -12.03 -13.82
C GLU A 616 -16.60 -13.52 -13.50
N MET A 617 -17.59 -14.18 -12.88
CA MET A 617 -17.55 -15.60 -12.50
C MET A 617 -18.77 -16.36 -13.05
N PRO A 618 -18.73 -16.95 -14.26
CA PRO A 618 -19.88 -17.60 -14.90
C PRO A 618 -20.58 -18.64 -14.01
N ARG A 619 -19.84 -19.39 -13.18
CA ARG A 619 -20.40 -20.38 -12.26
C ARG A 619 -21.28 -19.77 -11.14
N ARG A 620 -21.34 -18.45 -11.01
CA ARG A 620 -22.21 -17.73 -10.06
C ARG A 620 -23.53 -17.28 -10.70
N CYS A 621 -23.77 -17.65 -11.95
CA CYS A 621 -25.04 -17.49 -12.66
C CYS A 621 -25.66 -16.09 -12.52
N TYR A 622 -24.82 -15.08 -12.70
CA TYR A 622 -25.21 -13.67 -12.58
C TYR A 622 -26.40 -13.34 -13.50
N GLU A 623 -26.34 -13.77 -14.75
CA GLU A 623 -27.35 -13.47 -15.78
C GLU A 623 -28.74 -14.06 -15.43
N ILE A 624 -28.77 -15.27 -14.87
CA ILE A 624 -30.01 -15.91 -14.39
C ILE A 624 -30.62 -15.10 -13.25
N GLY A 625 -29.76 -14.68 -12.27
CA GLY A 625 -30.20 -13.90 -11.14
C GLY A 625 -30.75 -12.54 -11.54
N ILE A 626 -30.10 -11.84 -12.47
CA ILE A 626 -30.56 -10.52 -12.95
C ILE A 626 -31.90 -10.64 -13.68
N GLN A 627 -32.08 -11.65 -14.55
CA GLN A 627 -33.33 -11.87 -15.25
C GLN A 627 -34.48 -12.18 -14.27
N ALA A 628 -34.24 -13.04 -13.31
CA ALA A 628 -35.24 -13.38 -12.29
C ALA A 628 -35.59 -12.17 -11.41
N LEU A 629 -34.60 -11.38 -10.99
CA LEU A 629 -34.81 -10.18 -10.16
C LEU A 629 -35.57 -9.09 -10.92
N LYS A 630 -35.34 -8.94 -12.22
CA LYS A 630 -36.13 -8.04 -13.05
C LYS A 630 -37.61 -8.39 -13.05
N ILE A 631 -37.95 -9.69 -13.33
CA ILE A 631 -39.32 -10.15 -13.32
C ILE A 631 -39.94 -10.09 -11.90
N PHE A 632 -39.16 -10.37 -10.86
CA PHE A 632 -39.56 -10.22 -9.48
C PHE A 632 -39.91 -8.79 -9.12
N HIS A 633 -39.11 -7.81 -9.54
CA HIS A 633 -39.34 -6.39 -9.29
C HIS A 633 -40.64 -5.89 -9.93
N GLU A 634 -40.98 -6.37 -11.14
CA GLU A 634 -42.24 -6.03 -11.80
C GLU A 634 -43.46 -6.46 -10.97
N LYS A 635 -43.35 -7.58 -10.22
CA LYS A 635 -44.40 -8.14 -9.37
C LYS A 635 -44.37 -7.59 -7.94
N CYS A 636 -43.23 -7.19 -7.44
CA CYS A 636 -42.98 -6.70 -6.07
C CYS A 636 -42.13 -5.44 -6.06
N PRO A 637 -42.63 -4.27 -6.56
CA PRO A 637 -41.85 -3.05 -6.71
C PRO A 637 -41.44 -2.43 -5.36
N ASP A 638 -42.12 -2.75 -4.28
CA ASP A 638 -41.84 -2.22 -2.93
C ASP A 638 -40.67 -2.92 -2.24
N ILE A 639 -40.10 -3.97 -2.84
CA ILE A 639 -38.96 -4.71 -2.29
C ILE A 639 -37.67 -4.17 -2.92
N GLU A 640 -36.80 -3.60 -2.09
CA GLU A 640 -35.50 -3.11 -2.54
C GLU A 640 -34.59 -4.25 -2.99
N ILE A 641 -34.01 -4.15 -4.18
CA ILE A 641 -33.01 -5.09 -4.68
C ILE A 641 -31.61 -4.49 -4.49
N ILE A 642 -30.72 -5.21 -3.81
CA ILE A 642 -29.36 -4.78 -3.52
C ILE A 642 -28.37 -5.76 -4.13
N LEU A 643 -27.51 -5.27 -5.03
CA LEU A 643 -26.44 -6.06 -5.66
C LEU A 643 -25.10 -5.77 -4.98
N PHE A 644 -24.33 -6.82 -4.68
CA PHE A 644 -23.01 -6.67 -4.06
C PHE A 644 -22.03 -7.77 -4.53
N GLY A 645 -20.73 -7.58 -4.29
CA GLY A 645 -19.70 -8.59 -4.49
C GLY A 645 -18.80 -8.36 -5.72
N SER A 646 -19.12 -7.43 -6.62
CA SER A 646 -18.27 -7.09 -7.76
C SER A 646 -18.16 -5.58 -7.96
N SER A 647 -17.00 -5.13 -8.43
CA SER A 647 -16.77 -3.74 -8.88
C SER A 647 -17.18 -3.50 -10.34
N GLN A 648 -17.59 -4.57 -11.06
CA GLN A 648 -17.94 -4.51 -12.49
C GLN A 648 -19.45 -4.31 -12.74
N LEU A 649 -20.23 -4.07 -11.69
CA LEU A 649 -21.68 -3.88 -11.81
C LEU A 649 -21.98 -2.47 -12.35
N ASP A 650 -22.74 -2.42 -13.45
CA ASP A 650 -23.18 -1.17 -14.09
C ASP A 650 -24.71 -1.04 -14.02
N LYS A 651 -25.20 -0.03 -13.31
CA LYS A 651 -26.62 0.24 -13.12
C LYS A 651 -27.38 0.46 -14.43
N ASN A 652 -26.71 1.04 -15.44
CA ASN A 652 -27.33 1.37 -16.72
C ASN A 652 -27.65 0.13 -17.55
N GLN A 653 -27.03 -1.01 -17.28
CA GLN A 653 -27.24 -2.27 -18.01
C GLN A 653 -28.30 -3.17 -17.40
N LEU A 654 -28.81 -2.88 -16.18
CA LEU A 654 -29.67 -3.79 -15.45
C LEU A 654 -31.15 -3.73 -15.86
N GLY A 655 -31.62 -2.56 -16.29
CA GLY A 655 -32.98 -2.38 -16.80
C GLY A 655 -34.11 -2.46 -15.74
N PHE A 656 -33.76 -2.36 -14.44
CA PHE A 656 -34.70 -2.24 -13.32
C PHE A 656 -34.07 -1.46 -12.15
N PRO A 657 -34.86 -0.83 -11.26
CA PRO A 657 -34.36 -0.12 -10.10
C PRO A 657 -33.65 -1.05 -9.11
N CYS A 658 -32.41 -0.73 -8.74
CA CYS A 658 -31.66 -1.47 -7.72
C CYS A 658 -30.60 -0.59 -7.07
N THR A 659 -30.12 -1.01 -5.90
CA THR A 659 -28.98 -0.43 -5.18
C THR A 659 -27.73 -1.27 -5.44
N ILE A 660 -26.65 -0.67 -5.94
CA ILE A 660 -25.37 -1.34 -6.14
C ILE A 660 -24.44 -0.96 -4.98
N LYS A 661 -24.04 -1.94 -4.17
CA LYS A 661 -23.05 -1.80 -3.09
C LYS A 661 -21.64 -2.14 -3.53
N GLY A 662 -21.46 -2.81 -4.67
CA GLY A 662 -20.14 -3.19 -5.17
C GLY A 662 -19.36 -4.11 -4.22
N LEU A 663 -18.07 -3.88 -4.09
CA LEU A 663 -17.22 -4.53 -3.10
C LEU A 663 -17.29 -3.75 -1.78
N LEU A 664 -17.71 -4.42 -0.71
CA LEU A 664 -17.81 -3.78 0.61
C LEU A 664 -16.43 -3.64 1.27
N PRO A 665 -16.15 -2.52 1.96
CA PRO A 665 -14.81 -2.15 2.42
C PRO A 665 -14.31 -3.00 3.59
N SER A 666 -15.21 -3.64 4.34
CA SER A 666 -14.85 -4.44 5.51
C SER A 666 -15.80 -5.61 5.74
N LEU A 667 -15.29 -6.64 6.43
CA LEU A 667 -16.12 -7.78 6.85
C LEU A 667 -17.25 -7.36 7.80
N LYS A 668 -17.05 -6.29 8.58
CA LYS A 668 -18.10 -5.74 9.46
C LYS A 668 -19.25 -5.13 8.67
N GLU A 669 -18.96 -4.40 7.60
CA GLU A 669 -19.99 -3.84 6.72
C GLU A 669 -20.70 -4.95 5.93
N LEU A 670 -19.97 -5.98 5.52
CA LEU A 670 -20.55 -7.15 4.87
C LEU A 670 -21.51 -7.89 5.82
N ALA A 671 -21.09 -8.13 7.07
CA ALA A 671 -21.95 -8.73 8.09
C ALA A 671 -23.17 -7.86 8.41
N ASN A 672 -23.02 -6.54 8.37
CA ASN A 672 -24.13 -5.61 8.56
C ASN A 672 -25.12 -5.67 7.39
N LEU A 673 -24.65 -5.77 6.14
CA LEU A 673 -25.51 -6.00 4.98
C LEU A 673 -26.31 -7.30 5.14
N TYR A 674 -25.67 -8.40 5.55
CA TYR A 674 -26.33 -9.69 5.76
C TYR A 674 -27.37 -9.65 6.87
N ARG A 675 -27.09 -9.04 8.02
CA ARG A 675 -28.05 -8.86 9.12
C ARG A 675 -29.29 -8.06 8.73
N ASN A 676 -29.12 -7.08 7.85
CA ASN A 676 -30.21 -6.22 7.38
C ASN A 676 -30.92 -6.77 6.13
N ALA A 677 -30.55 -7.92 5.61
CA ALA A 677 -31.22 -8.55 4.49
C ALA A 677 -32.43 -9.38 4.95
N ASP A 678 -33.57 -9.29 4.23
CA ASP A 678 -34.71 -10.20 4.44
C ASP A 678 -34.50 -11.49 3.68
N PHE A 679 -33.82 -11.46 2.55
CA PHE A 679 -33.48 -12.61 1.76
C PHE A 679 -32.15 -12.43 1.02
N GLY A 680 -31.33 -13.48 0.94
CA GLY A 680 -30.06 -13.48 0.23
C GLY A 680 -30.05 -14.47 -0.92
N LEU A 681 -29.63 -14.04 -2.12
CA LEU A 681 -29.40 -14.93 -3.26
C LEU A 681 -27.89 -15.13 -3.43
N VAL A 682 -27.49 -16.42 -3.42
CA VAL A 682 -26.09 -16.83 -3.63
C VAL A 682 -26.07 -18.08 -4.49
N PHE A 683 -25.76 -17.93 -5.75
CA PHE A 683 -25.78 -19.03 -6.69
C PHE A 683 -24.44 -19.70 -6.87
N SER A 684 -24.43 -21.01 -7.02
CA SER A 684 -23.24 -21.78 -7.40
C SER A 684 -23.58 -23.07 -8.13
N THR A 685 -23.06 -23.22 -9.35
CA THR A 685 -23.12 -24.48 -10.11
C THR A 685 -22.08 -25.50 -9.64
N THR A 686 -21.19 -25.11 -8.73
CA THR A 686 -20.10 -25.93 -8.17
C THR A 686 -20.13 -25.91 -6.64
N ASN A 687 -18.98 -26.10 -5.99
CA ASN A 687 -18.88 -25.96 -4.53
C ASN A 687 -19.27 -24.53 -4.10
N PRO A 688 -20.09 -24.33 -3.06
CA PRO A 688 -20.49 -23.03 -2.60
C PRO A 688 -19.28 -22.26 -2.01
N SER A 689 -19.34 -20.93 -2.09
CA SER A 689 -18.46 -20.09 -1.28
C SER A 689 -18.91 -20.12 0.18
N LEU A 690 -18.17 -19.45 1.07
CA LEU A 690 -18.63 -19.26 2.46
C LEU A 690 -19.81 -18.28 2.58
N VAL A 691 -20.10 -17.50 1.55
CA VAL A 691 -21.13 -16.45 1.56
C VAL A 691 -22.51 -16.91 2.03
N PRO A 692 -23.09 -18.04 1.54
CA PRO A 692 -24.41 -18.48 2.02
C PRO A 692 -24.39 -18.79 3.53
N TYR A 693 -23.32 -19.37 4.04
CA TYR A 693 -23.18 -19.73 5.46
C TYR A 693 -22.94 -18.51 6.35
N GLU A 694 -22.21 -17.53 5.85
CA GLU A 694 -22.03 -16.22 6.51
C GLU A 694 -23.35 -15.47 6.63
N MET A 695 -24.18 -15.49 5.58
CA MET A 695 -25.54 -14.95 5.60
C MET A 695 -26.42 -15.69 6.61
N MET A 696 -26.43 -17.03 6.58
CA MET A 696 -27.17 -17.86 7.54
C MET A 696 -26.76 -17.54 8.99
N SER A 697 -25.47 -17.39 9.27
CA SER A 697 -24.98 -17.00 10.60
C SER A 697 -25.49 -15.62 11.05
N CYS A 698 -25.72 -14.72 10.10
CA CYS A 698 -26.33 -13.40 10.34
C CYS A 698 -27.87 -13.45 10.45
N GLY A 699 -28.48 -14.64 10.34
CA GLY A 699 -29.94 -14.82 10.39
C GLY A 699 -30.66 -14.41 9.11
N CYS A 700 -29.96 -14.34 7.98
CA CYS A 700 -30.54 -14.12 6.66
C CYS A 700 -30.94 -15.46 6.04
N PRO A 701 -32.20 -15.66 5.62
CA PRO A 701 -32.58 -16.83 4.82
C PRO A 701 -31.94 -16.72 3.44
N VAL A 702 -31.49 -17.88 2.90
CA VAL A 702 -30.67 -17.88 1.67
C VAL A 702 -31.37 -18.75 0.59
N GLY A 703 -31.26 -18.27 -0.67
CA GLY A 703 -31.63 -18.99 -1.88
C GLY A 703 -30.39 -19.37 -2.71
N ASP A 704 -30.32 -20.65 -3.14
CA ASP A 704 -29.39 -21.19 -4.13
C ASP A 704 -30.15 -21.90 -5.23
N LEU A 705 -29.49 -22.28 -6.33
CA LEU A 705 -30.08 -22.97 -7.46
C LEU A 705 -30.43 -24.43 -7.12
N ARG A 706 -31.61 -24.90 -7.56
CA ARG A 706 -32.04 -26.28 -7.48
C ARG A 706 -31.34 -27.11 -8.55
N LEU A 707 -30.08 -27.52 -8.27
CA LEU A 707 -29.27 -28.36 -9.13
C LEU A 707 -29.09 -29.74 -8.50
N GLU A 708 -28.59 -30.71 -9.29
CA GLU A 708 -28.26 -32.04 -8.81
C GLU A 708 -27.27 -31.96 -7.62
N ASP A 709 -27.54 -32.79 -6.60
CA ASP A 709 -26.75 -32.82 -5.35
C ASP A 709 -26.65 -31.48 -4.56
N ALA A 710 -27.47 -30.46 -4.89
CA ALA A 710 -27.41 -29.15 -4.21
C ALA A 710 -27.64 -29.28 -2.69
N LEU A 711 -28.50 -30.16 -2.23
CA LEU A 711 -28.78 -30.35 -0.80
C LEU A 711 -27.60 -30.84 0.02
N THR A 712 -26.62 -31.52 -0.59
CA THR A 712 -25.42 -31.99 0.13
C THR A 712 -24.59 -30.84 0.69
N LYS A 713 -24.71 -29.65 0.09
CA LYS A 713 -24.10 -28.42 0.57
C LYS A 713 -24.70 -27.93 1.89
N TYR A 714 -25.98 -28.29 2.14
CA TYR A 714 -26.81 -27.73 3.21
C TYR A 714 -27.34 -28.82 4.17
N GLY A 715 -26.53 -29.85 4.40
CA GLY A 715 -26.85 -30.92 5.35
C GLY A 715 -27.94 -31.91 4.87
N ASN A 716 -28.14 -32.04 3.57
CA ASN A 716 -29.17 -32.86 2.93
C ASN A 716 -30.60 -32.51 3.39
N SER A 717 -30.85 -31.26 3.78
CA SER A 717 -32.15 -30.81 4.28
C SER A 717 -32.60 -29.53 3.56
N GLU A 718 -33.78 -29.54 3.00
CA GLU A 718 -34.45 -28.35 2.46
C GLU A 718 -34.87 -27.36 3.55
N GLU A 719 -34.91 -27.77 4.80
CA GLU A 719 -35.24 -26.92 5.94
C GLU A 719 -34.21 -25.76 6.14
N ASN A 720 -32.96 -25.97 5.69
CA ASN A 720 -31.86 -25.05 5.90
C ASN A 720 -31.73 -24.00 4.80
N ILE A 721 -32.35 -24.17 3.63
CA ILE A 721 -32.11 -23.40 2.41
C ILE A 721 -33.37 -23.30 1.55
N PHE A 722 -33.49 -22.26 0.74
CA PHE A 722 -34.43 -22.22 -0.38
C PHE A 722 -33.70 -22.64 -1.67
N LEU A 723 -34.07 -23.80 -2.24
CA LEU A 723 -33.61 -24.19 -3.57
C LEU A 723 -34.60 -23.67 -4.61
N LEU A 724 -34.08 -22.80 -5.50
CA LEU A 724 -34.87 -22.10 -6.51
C LEU A 724 -34.67 -22.70 -7.88
N ASP A 725 -35.74 -22.76 -8.67
CA ASP A 725 -35.71 -23.20 -10.05
C ASP A 725 -34.75 -22.34 -10.88
N PRO A 726 -33.85 -22.90 -11.68
CA PRO A 726 -32.92 -22.13 -12.49
C PRO A 726 -33.55 -21.34 -13.65
N LEU A 727 -34.83 -21.64 -14.00
CA LEU A 727 -35.54 -20.83 -14.99
C LEU A 727 -35.99 -19.50 -14.39
N PRO A 728 -35.59 -18.34 -14.94
CA PRO A 728 -35.81 -17.00 -14.32
C PRO A 728 -37.30 -16.74 -13.99
N GLU A 729 -38.24 -17.12 -14.84
CA GLU A 729 -39.68 -16.92 -14.63
C GLU A 729 -40.20 -17.68 -13.42
N ASN A 730 -39.77 -18.96 -13.28
CA ASN A 730 -40.14 -19.82 -12.17
C ASN A 730 -39.51 -19.31 -10.89
N MET A 731 -38.22 -18.99 -10.92
CA MET A 731 -37.48 -18.39 -9.79
C MET A 731 -38.17 -17.12 -9.28
N ALA A 732 -38.52 -16.19 -10.18
CA ALA A 732 -39.24 -14.97 -9.80
C ALA A 732 -40.58 -15.27 -9.12
N SER A 733 -41.32 -16.28 -9.60
CA SER A 733 -42.61 -16.68 -9.02
C SER A 733 -42.44 -17.35 -7.65
N GLU A 734 -41.39 -18.17 -7.47
CA GLU A 734 -41.00 -18.74 -6.18
C GLU A 734 -40.59 -17.62 -5.19
N LEU A 735 -39.83 -16.62 -5.62
CA LEU A 735 -39.48 -15.47 -4.79
C LEU A 735 -40.71 -14.68 -4.33
N VAL A 736 -41.68 -14.42 -5.21
CA VAL A 736 -42.96 -13.79 -4.82
C VAL A 736 -43.65 -14.60 -3.73
N THR A 737 -43.77 -15.91 -3.89
CA THR A 737 -44.39 -16.82 -2.90
C THR A 737 -43.63 -16.79 -1.57
N ILE A 738 -42.30 -16.77 -1.60
CA ILE A 738 -41.44 -16.70 -0.40
C ILE A 738 -41.73 -15.41 0.36
N PHE A 739 -41.72 -14.24 -0.32
CA PHE A 739 -41.97 -12.93 0.32
C PHE A 739 -43.40 -12.77 0.84
N GLN A 740 -44.38 -13.57 0.33
CA GLN A 740 -45.74 -13.66 0.86
C GLN A 740 -45.83 -14.54 2.11
N ASN A 741 -44.79 -15.33 2.42
CA ASN A 741 -44.77 -16.22 3.58
C ASN A 741 -43.61 -15.89 4.56
N PRO A 742 -43.72 -14.82 5.35
CA PRO A 742 -42.66 -14.38 6.29
C PRO A 742 -42.37 -15.41 7.39
N ASN A 743 -43.35 -16.24 7.77
CA ASN A 743 -43.16 -17.29 8.77
C ASN A 743 -42.22 -18.37 8.27
N LEU A 744 -42.38 -18.82 7.01
CA LEU A 744 -41.49 -19.78 6.37
C LEU A 744 -40.06 -19.20 6.22
N MET A 745 -39.95 -17.94 5.83
CA MET A 745 -38.65 -17.26 5.76
C MET A 745 -37.95 -17.24 7.13
N HIS A 746 -38.68 -16.91 8.18
CA HIS A 746 -38.13 -16.86 9.55
C HIS A 746 -37.70 -18.25 10.02
N GLN A 747 -38.51 -19.26 9.78
CA GLN A 747 -38.21 -20.66 10.14
C GLN A 747 -36.91 -21.14 9.45
N LYS A 748 -36.80 -20.96 8.13
CA LYS A 748 -35.62 -21.37 7.39
C LYS A 748 -34.37 -20.53 7.75
N ALA A 749 -34.53 -19.28 8.10
CA ALA A 749 -33.43 -18.44 8.61
C ALA A 749 -32.88 -19.00 9.94
N LEU A 750 -33.79 -19.45 10.85
CA LEU A 750 -33.40 -20.05 12.12
C LEU A 750 -32.71 -21.40 11.91
N ASN A 751 -33.28 -22.24 11.05
CA ASN A 751 -32.73 -23.56 10.71
C ASN A 751 -31.35 -23.43 10.05
N GLY A 752 -31.18 -22.53 9.07
CA GLY A 752 -29.90 -22.26 8.43
C GLY A 752 -28.82 -21.76 9.43
N LYS A 753 -29.21 -20.87 10.35
CA LYS A 753 -28.33 -20.41 11.42
C LYS A 753 -27.88 -21.56 12.34
N ASN A 754 -28.81 -22.42 12.76
CA ASN A 754 -28.49 -23.57 13.61
C ASN A 754 -27.63 -24.58 12.86
N PHE A 755 -27.91 -24.82 11.58
CA PHE A 755 -27.10 -25.68 10.72
C PHE A 755 -25.64 -25.22 10.68
N VAL A 756 -25.38 -23.92 10.48
CA VAL A 756 -24.01 -23.41 10.46
C VAL A 756 -23.35 -23.55 11.83
N LYS A 757 -24.08 -23.23 12.90
CA LYS A 757 -23.55 -23.33 14.28
C LYS A 757 -23.14 -24.78 14.64
N GLU A 758 -23.87 -25.77 14.14
CA GLU A 758 -23.66 -27.19 14.49
C GLU A 758 -22.63 -27.87 13.56
N ASN A 759 -22.49 -27.42 12.32
CA ASN A 759 -21.73 -28.14 11.28
C ASN A 759 -20.47 -27.43 10.81
N PHE A 760 -20.26 -26.15 11.22
CA PHE A 760 -19.06 -25.41 10.82
C PHE A 760 -18.09 -25.24 11.99
N PRO A 761 -16.83 -25.68 11.83
CA PRO A 761 -15.82 -25.61 12.87
C PRO A 761 -15.35 -24.16 13.10
N ASN A 762 -14.67 -23.92 14.21
CA ASN A 762 -13.82 -22.76 14.35
C ASN A 762 -12.47 -22.96 13.61
N GLU A 763 -11.62 -21.92 13.53
CA GLU A 763 -10.34 -22.00 12.81
C GLU A 763 -9.41 -23.08 13.35
N LYS A 764 -9.37 -23.30 14.66
CA LYS A 764 -8.54 -24.31 15.30
C LYS A 764 -9.03 -25.73 14.93
N GLU A 765 -10.31 -26.01 15.10
CA GLU A 765 -10.92 -27.29 14.77
C GLU A 765 -10.78 -27.64 13.28
N MET A 766 -10.90 -26.65 12.39
CA MET A 766 -10.62 -26.83 10.96
C MET A 766 -9.18 -27.24 10.71
N GLY A 767 -8.22 -26.54 11.33
CA GLY A 767 -6.80 -26.83 11.21
C GLY A 767 -6.46 -28.22 11.73
N GLU A 768 -6.94 -28.58 12.92
CA GLU A 768 -6.76 -29.92 13.52
C GLU A 768 -7.34 -31.02 12.62
N LYS A 769 -8.51 -30.81 12.02
CA LYS A 769 -9.09 -31.77 11.08
C LYS A 769 -8.26 -31.91 9.82
N PHE A 770 -7.75 -30.81 9.25
CA PHE A 770 -6.90 -30.83 8.07
C PHE A 770 -5.59 -31.58 8.34
N GLU A 771 -4.93 -31.31 9.45
CA GLU A 771 -3.71 -31.97 9.89
C GLU A 771 -3.94 -33.46 10.17
N ASN A 772 -5.05 -33.81 10.84
CA ASN A 772 -5.41 -35.21 11.12
C ASN A 772 -5.67 -36.03 9.85
N ILE A 773 -6.22 -35.44 8.78
CA ILE A 773 -6.37 -36.13 7.49
C ILE A 773 -4.99 -36.52 6.94
N ILE A 774 -4.01 -35.63 7.03
CA ILE A 774 -2.63 -35.89 6.59
C ILE A 774 -2.03 -37.00 7.45
N LEU A 775 -2.05 -36.88 8.76
CA LEU A 775 -1.45 -37.83 9.69
C LEU A 775 -2.07 -39.23 9.60
N ASN A 776 -3.41 -39.31 9.46
CA ASN A 776 -4.10 -40.59 9.27
C ASN A 776 -3.74 -41.27 7.96
N SER A 777 -3.51 -40.50 6.90
CA SER A 777 -3.10 -41.06 5.60
C SER A 777 -1.67 -41.65 5.65
N ILE A 778 -0.79 -41.00 6.41
CA ILE A 778 0.59 -41.47 6.65
C ILE A 778 0.57 -42.79 7.44
N THR A 779 -0.17 -42.85 8.54
CA THR A 779 -0.24 -44.03 9.42
C THR A 779 -0.92 -45.25 8.76
N LYS A 780 -1.86 -45.02 7.84
CA LYS A 780 -2.49 -46.07 7.04
C LYS A 780 -1.56 -46.62 5.94
N GLY A 781 -0.66 -45.78 5.41
CA GLY A 781 0.29 -46.19 4.37
C GLY A 781 1.51 -46.92 4.90
N GLU A 782 1.75 -46.96 6.22
CA GLU A 782 2.83 -47.69 6.89
C GLU A 782 2.38 -49.10 7.34
N LYS A 783 1.10 -49.44 7.17
CA LYS A 783 0.54 -50.82 7.37
C LYS A 783 0.44 -51.52 6.04
#